data_25f5f6108f438030bcec27fe3486b828
#
_entry.id   25f5f6108f438030bcec27fe3486b828
#
_cell.length_a   1.000
_cell.length_b   1.000
_cell.length_c   1.000
_cell.angle_alpha   90.00
_cell.angle_beta   90.00
_cell.angle_gamma   90.00
#
_symmetry.space_group_name_H-M   'P 1'
#
loop_
_entity.id
_entity.type
_entity.pdbx_description
1 polymer ?
#
loop_
_entity_poly.entity_id
_entity_poly.type
_entity_poly.pdbx_seq_one_letter_code
_entity_poly.pdbx_strand_id
1 'polypeptide(L)'
;EQNQAGIYVYSGLFMAVMSAVCSILWLMISRKYEKREQQKKVNKERLAYRRYLNKKSEYIKVQYERVYKVLQSRYLRADTYLDSPLLDMYLWNRNLYHKDFLMYRIGIGDVEFPMKIEFPEEVFGDEENILWREAKKIKEHYEILHQIPVLLDMGRYSQIGIITKDTIAGMELVRSIILQIALCNCYTEVKIGCIYNKNKVIQSQQWDFCRWLPHIWDANRQKRFIAGNEVEARRLFYDLLQIFKEREEVSISDKSEKILPHYILFVAEEQFLEGEMFSKYILDRGKEYGLTVVWLDSMRKKLPNTCKMVLEINGGFTGRYEIDRHSQKKEKINFDYTEKNIAEKLIRSISGIKVMEIEEKAGIPEVVDFLGMYDVHTIEELHIKQRWEKNRIFESAKVLIGKKAGDEPFYLDIHERYHGPHGLLAGTTGSGKSEVLQTFILSMAVNFSPEAVCFLLIDYKGEGMSALFSELPHISGKISNLSDGQAYRAMVSIKSENKRRQRIFKECKVNNINDYTRLFNSGSVNEPIPHLLIIIDEFAELKKAEPEFMQELISVAQVGRSLGVHLLLATQKPGGVVDDKIWSNSRFRICLKVQEREDSMDMLHNMDACQITQTGRGYLQVGNNEVYELFQAGWSGALFQQEDTEVAACLVQTDGTIYKRRKNAEKNRKKKITQLQAIKQYIIRFAKEKEYQEGRKLWLEPLAKYIYLNEIHKEMNKDKKLKEKRQRVDMNKNLEVCVGIFDDPENQEQSIFSLNLMESGHIAICGRSASGKSTFFQTFLFSLLKESTAEEVCLYLLDFNGSGMDIYDLMPQVKQVIKEEEEDKVEELFENIKKEMKRRKKKFSGGNFKQYKNKSKRIENKSNEDKRDVGKEDNVSLNQ
;
A
#
# COMPACT_ATOMS: atom_id res chain seq x y z
N GLU A 1 -122.67 -70.02 -31.48
CA GLU A 1 -121.60 -69.68 -30.57
C GLU A 1 -120.14 -69.88 -31.21
N GLN A 2 -120.03 -70.58 -32.34
CA GLN A 2 -118.67 -70.81 -32.94
C GLN A 2 -118.16 -69.69 -33.81
N ASN A 3 -118.92 -68.67 -34.11
CA ASN A 3 -118.40 -67.50 -34.92
C ASN A 3 -117.84 -66.33 -34.14
N GLN A 4 -118.12 -66.28 -32.82
CA GLN A 4 -117.53 -65.18 -31.96
C GLN A 4 -116.12 -65.50 -31.43
N ALA A 5 -115.71 -66.78 -31.24
CA ALA A 5 -114.39 -67.18 -30.77
C ALA A 5 -113.30 -66.90 -31.83
N GLY A 6 -113.58 -67.02 -33.14
CA GLY A 6 -112.66 -66.74 -34.20
C GLY A 6 -112.23 -65.24 -34.30
N ILE A 7 -113.19 -64.32 -34.02
CA ILE A 7 -112.86 -62.87 -34.10
C ILE A 7 -111.98 -62.42 -32.96
N TYR A 8 -112.13 -62.94 -31.76
CA TYR A 8 -111.28 -62.64 -30.61
C TYR A 8 -109.81 -63.17 -30.80
N VAL A 9 -109.59 -64.35 -31.34
CA VAL A 9 -108.35 -64.90 -31.64
C VAL A 9 -107.58 -64.12 -32.74
N TYR A 10 -108.23 -63.67 -33.77
CA TYR A 10 -107.70 -62.82 -34.82
C TYR A 10 -107.40 -61.41 -34.33
N SER A 11 -108.17 -60.88 -33.48
CA SER A 11 -107.97 -59.53 -32.88
C SER A 11 -106.81 -59.60 -31.92
N GLY A 12 -106.63 -60.70 -31.10
CA GLY A 12 -105.52 -60.93 -30.23
C GLY A 12 -104.21 -61.08 -31.00
N LEU A 13 -104.23 -61.87 -32.06
CA LEU A 13 -103.16 -62.05 -32.94
C LEU A 13 -102.69 -60.75 -33.65
N PHE A 14 -103.68 -59.97 -34.11
CA PHE A 14 -103.45 -58.70 -34.74
C PHE A 14 -102.87 -57.72 -33.75
N MET A 15 -103.29 -57.63 -32.48
CA MET A 15 -102.78 -56.83 -31.44
C MET A 15 -101.37 -57.23 -31.08
N ALA A 16 -101.08 -58.58 -31.00
CA ALA A 16 -99.74 -59.10 -30.70
C ALA A 16 -98.76 -58.75 -31.84
N VAL A 17 -99.18 -58.90 -33.09
CA VAL A 17 -98.31 -58.54 -34.23
C VAL A 17 -98.17 -57.04 -34.32
N MET A 18 -99.21 -56.27 -34.11
CA MET A 18 -99.06 -54.79 -34.03
C MET A 18 -98.17 -54.35 -32.89
N SER A 19 -98.27 -54.94 -31.69
CA SER A 19 -97.40 -54.67 -30.56
C SER A 19 -95.97 -55.04 -30.85
N ALA A 20 -95.74 -56.17 -31.51
CA ALA A 20 -94.36 -56.55 -31.91
C ALA A 20 -93.78 -55.58 -32.97
N VAL A 21 -94.63 -55.20 -33.97
CA VAL A 21 -94.20 -54.20 -34.97
C VAL A 21 -93.94 -52.84 -34.33
N CYS A 22 -94.83 -52.41 -33.43
CA CYS A 22 -94.59 -51.16 -32.65
C CYS A 22 -93.40 -51.23 -31.82
N SER A 23 -93.10 -52.35 -31.11
CA SER A 23 -91.89 -52.52 -30.35
C SER A 23 -90.64 -52.51 -31.21
N ILE A 24 -90.67 -53.14 -32.40
CA ILE A 24 -89.48 -53.06 -33.30
C ILE A 24 -89.34 -51.66 -33.90
N LEU A 25 -90.41 -50.99 -34.24
CA LEU A 25 -90.34 -49.60 -34.68
C LEU A 25 -89.83 -48.66 -33.60
N TRP A 26 -90.32 -48.90 -32.34
CA TRP A 26 -89.82 -48.10 -31.20
C TRP A 26 -88.34 -48.36 -30.94
N LEU A 27 -87.87 -49.59 -31.00
CA LEU A 27 -86.46 -49.91 -30.91
C LEU A 27 -85.63 -49.25 -32.01
N MET A 28 -86.14 -49.26 -33.22
CA MET A 28 -85.47 -48.61 -34.35
C MET A 28 -85.45 -47.08 -34.16
N ILE A 29 -86.53 -46.46 -33.75
CA ILE A 29 -86.63 -45.04 -33.51
C ILE A 29 -85.71 -44.66 -32.28
N SER A 30 -85.80 -45.47 -31.21
CA SER A 30 -84.96 -45.26 -30.06
C SER A 30 -83.46 -45.33 -30.39
N ARG A 31 -83.09 -46.45 -31.10
CA ARG A 31 -81.72 -46.58 -31.58
C ARG A 31 -81.27 -45.41 -32.49
N LYS A 32 -82.17 -44.95 -33.37
CA LYS A 32 -81.81 -43.76 -34.20
C LYS A 32 -81.78 -42.48 -33.49
N TYR A 33 -82.57 -42.33 -32.42
CA TYR A 33 -82.51 -41.16 -31.51
C TYR A 33 -81.27 -41.22 -30.65
N GLU A 34 -81.01 -42.36 -30.07
CA GLU A 34 -79.78 -42.54 -29.25
C GLU A 34 -78.53 -42.30 -30.09
N LYS A 35 -78.46 -42.81 -31.32
CA LYS A 35 -77.38 -42.54 -32.28
C LYS A 35 -77.28 -41.05 -32.59
N ARG A 36 -78.40 -40.35 -32.81
CA ARG A 36 -78.39 -38.88 -33.03
C ARG A 36 -77.92 -38.11 -31.79
N GLU A 37 -78.37 -38.48 -30.60
CA GLU A 37 -78.00 -37.84 -29.38
C GLU A 37 -76.50 -38.13 -29.03
N GLN A 38 -76.04 -39.33 -29.27
CA GLN A 38 -74.57 -39.66 -29.16
C GLN A 38 -73.77 -38.84 -30.19
N GLN A 39 -74.23 -38.72 -31.39
CA GLN A 39 -73.54 -37.90 -32.41
C GLN A 39 -73.55 -36.39 -32.01
N LYS A 40 -74.64 -35.87 -31.48
CA LYS A 40 -74.71 -34.49 -30.97
C LYS A 40 -73.76 -34.27 -29.81
N LYS A 41 -73.72 -35.27 -28.91
CA LYS A 41 -72.75 -35.20 -27.73
C LYS A 41 -71.32 -35.22 -28.20
N VAL A 42 -70.99 -36.18 -29.11
CA VAL A 42 -69.63 -36.27 -29.68
C VAL A 42 -69.26 -35.00 -30.46
N ASN A 43 -70.21 -34.44 -31.24
CA ASN A 43 -69.96 -33.20 -31.97
C ASN A 43 -69.81 -31.98 -30.99
N LYS A 44 -70.58 -31.95 -29.91
CA LYS A 44 -70.43 -30.92 -28.87
C LYS A 44 -69.07 -31.03 -28.18
N GLU A 45 -68.65 -32.24 -27.83
CA GLU A 45 -67.33 -32.54 -27.23
C GLU A 45 -66.22 -32.22 -28.22
N ARG A 46 -66.34 -32.56 -29.52
CA ARG A 46 -65.38 -32.19 -30.56
C ARG A 46 -65.22 -30.66 -30.67
N LEU A 47 -66.32 -29.90 -30.68
CA LEU A 47 -66.32 -28.45 -30.71
C LEU A 47 -65.70 -27.82 -29.45
N ALA A 48 -66.00 -28.37 -28.27
CA ALA A 48 -65.40 -27.94 -27.02
C ALA A 48 -63.91 -28.19 -27.04
N TYR A 49 -63.45 -29.35 -27.47
CA TYR A 49 -62.04 -29.68 -27.56
C TYR A 49 -61.33 -28.81 -28.61
N ARG A 50 -61.89 -28.55 -29.77
CA ARG A 50 -61.37 -27.60 -30.77
C ARG A 50 -61.23 -26.18 -30.20
N ARG A 51 -62.18 -25.71 -29.44
CA ARG A 51 -62.08 -24.40 -28.72
C ARG A 51 -60.96 -24.42 -27.73
N TYR A 52 -60.79 -25.51 -27.01
CA TYR A 52 -59.68 -25.69 -26.05
C TYR A 52 -58.33 -25.70 -26.81
N LEU A 53 -58.19 -26.46 -27.88
CA LEU A 53 -57.00 -26.50 -28.73
C LEU A 53 -56.63 -25.11 -29.28
N ASN A 54 -57.63 -24.39 -29.80
CA ASN A 54 -57.44 -23.04 -30.35
C ASN A 54 -56.94 -22.09 -29.25
N LYS A 55 -57.54 -22.13 -28.03
CA LYS A 55 -57.09 -21.33 -26.90
C LYS A 55 -55.68 -21.69 -26.46
N LYS A 56 -55.35 -22.96 -26.44
CA LYS A 56 -54.01 -23.42 -26.12
C LYS A 56 -52.98 -23.07 -27.19
N SER A 57 -53.32 -23.22 -28.45
CA SER A 57 -52.51 -22.83 -29.59
C SER A 57 -52.21 -21.34 -29.57
N GLU A 58 -53.18 -20.50 -29.26
CA GLU A 58 -52.97 -19.04 -29.13
C GLU A 58 -52.08 -18.71 -27.96
N TYR A 59 -52.25 -19.36 -26.81
CA TYR A 59 -51.35 -19.22 -25.68
C TYR A 59 -49.90 -19.62 -26.02
N ILE A 60 -49.72 -20.77 -26.67
CA ILE A 60 -48.41 -21.24 -27.11
C ILE A 60 -47.78 -20.24 -28.08
N LYS A 61 -48.57 -19.77 -29.04
CA LYS A 61 -48.15 -18.74 -30.01
C LYS A 61 -47.61 -17.49 -29.33
N VAL A 62 -48.35 -16.94 -28.35
CA VAL A 62 -47.91 -15.77 -27.59
C VAL A 62 -46.61 -16.03 -26.85
N GLN A 63 -46.44 -17.19 -26.23
CA GLN A 63 -45.20 -17.55 -25.56
C GLN A 63 -44.06 -17.75 -26.56
N TYR A 64 -44.32 -18.38 -27.70
CA TYR A 64 -43.36 -18.58 -28.79
C TYR A 64 -42.85 -17.23 -29.33
N GLU A 65 -43.73 -16.30 -29.63
CA GLU A 65 -43.36 -14.96 -30.10
C GLU A 65 -42.61 -14.17 -29.04
N ARG A 66 -42.97 -14.32 -27.75
CA ARG A 66 -42.29 -13.70 -26.66
C ARG A 66 -40.87 -14.22 -26.51
N VAL A 67 -40.66 -15.53 -26.50
CA VAL A 67 -39.35 -16.17 -26.44
C VAL A 67 -38.51 -15.78 -27.65
N TYR A 68 -39.09 -15.79 -28.84
CA TYR A 68 -38.45 -15.37 -30.08
C TYR A 68 -37.88 -13.94 -29.98
N LYS A 69 -38.71 -12.99 -29.54
CA LYS A 69 -38.30 -11.59 -29.36
C LYS A 69 -37.22 -11.43 -28.32
N VAL A 70 -37.34 -12.11 -27.17
CA VAL A 70 -36.34 -12.05 -26.10
C VAL A 70 -35.01 -12.60 -26.59
N LEU A 71 -34.98 -13.73 -27.28
CA LEU A 71 -33.74 -14.31 -27.79
C LEU A 71 -33.04 -13.39 -28.80
N GLN A 72 -33.82 -12.80 -29.72
CA GLN A 72 -33.27 -11.86 -30.70
C GLN A 72 -32.71 -10.57 -30.05
N SER A 73 -33.41 -9.99 -29.08
CA SER A 73 -32.98 -8.76 -28.43
C SER A 73 -31.81 -8.97 -27.43
N ARG A 74 -31.74 -10.14 -26.80
CA ARG A 74 -30.69 -10.44 -25.80
C ARG A 74 -29.36 -10.84 -26.41
N TYR A 75 -29.38 -11.59 -27.54
CA TYR A 75 -28.16 -12.12 -28.14
C TYR A 75 -27.91 -11.44 -29.50
N LEU A 76 -27.30 -10.24 -29.41
CA LEU A 76 -26.94 -9.43 -30.55
C LEU A 76 -25.72 -9.96 -31.29
N ARG A 77 -25.57 -9.64 -32.57
CA ARG A 77 -24.31 -9.88 -33.31
C ARG A 77 -23.22 -8.94 -32.80
N ALA A 78 -21.96 -9.36 -32.89
CA ALA A 78 -20.83 -8.57 -32.46
C ALA A 78 -20.69 -7.24 -33.22
N ASP A 79 -21.03 -7.20 -34.50
CA ASP A 79 -20.94 -6.00 -35.34
C ASP A 79 -21.97 -4.92 -34.96
N THR A 80 -23.11 -5.29 -34.37
CA THR A 80 -24.13 -4.32 -33.92
C THR A 80 -23.64 -3.42 -32.77
N TYR A 81 -22.62 -3.83 -32.04
CA TYR A 81 -22.01 -3.02 -30.99
C TYR A 81 -21.14 -1.86 -31.50
N LEU A 82 -20.98 -1.69 -32.82
CA LEU A 82 -20.36 -0.50 -33.41
C LEU A 82 -21.19 0.77 -33.16
N ASP A 83 -22.48 0.64 -32.93
CA ASP A 83 -23.34 1.75 -32.52
C ASP A 83 -23.03 2.09 -31.04
N SER A 84 -22.46 3.28 -30.78
CA SER A 84 -22.02 3.72 -29.49
C SER A 84 -23.01 3.53 -28.32
N PRO A 85 -24.34 3.81 -28.51
CA PRO A 85 -25.31 3.59 -27.42
C PRO A 85 -25.47 2.13 -27.01
N LEU A 86 -25.36 1.18 -27.97
CA LEU A 86 -25.48 -0.24 -27.66
C LEU A 86 -24.24 -0.78 -26.93
N LEU A 87 -23.07 -0.27 -27.29
CA LEU A 87 -21.83 -0.62 -26.59
C LEU A 87 -21.92 -0.20 -25.13
N ASP A 88 -22.34 1.03 -24.85
CA ASP A 88 -22.44 1.55 -23.48
C ASP A 88 -23.48 0.81 -22.63
N MET A 89 -24.60 0.37 -23.25
CA MET A 89 -25.66 -0.35 -22.53
C MET A 89 -25.37 -1.82 -22.24
N TYR A 90 -24.68 -2.51 -23.14
CA TYR A 90 -24.54 -3.97 -23.11
C TYR A 90 -23.12 -4.46 -22.85
N LEU A 91 -22.13 -3.56 -22.76
CA LEU A 91 -20.75 -3.96 -22.48
C LEU A 91 -20.67 -4.65 -21.11
N TRP A 92 -20.10 -5.86 -21.10
CA TRP A 92 -19.85 -6.65 -19.89
C TRP A 92 -21.08 -6.91 -19.01
N ASN A 93 -22.24 -7.05 -19.64
CA ASN A 93 -23.51 -7.24 -18.95
C ASN A 93 -23.76 -8.67 -18.44
N ARG A 94 -22.82 -9.60 -18.65
CA ARG A 94 -22.92 -11.00 -18.20
C ARG A 94 -21.80 -11.27 -17.20
N ASN A 95 -22.19 -11.64 -16.01
CA ASN A 95 -21.27 -11.99 -14.93
C ASN A 95 -21.52 -13.43 -14.44
N LEU A 96 -20.68 -13.88 -13.52
CA LEU A 96 -20.70 -15.23 -12.95
C LEU A 96 -22.06 -15.68 -12.39
N TYR A 97 -22.88 -14.76 -11.89
CA TYR A 97 -24.18 -15.05 -11.27
C TYR A 97 -25.29 -15.23 -12.31
N HIS A 98 -25.07 -14.86 -13.56
CA HIS A 98 -26.05 -15.03 -14.63
C HIS A 98 -26.02 -16.47 -15.17
N LYS A 99 -27.22 -16.99 -15.50
CA LYS A 99 -27.38 -18.34 -16.06
C LYS A 99 -26.79 -18.50 -17.47
N ASP A 100 -26.60 -17.40 -18.19
CA ASP A 100 -25.98 -17.34 -19.52
C ASP A 100 -24.50 -16.90 -19.48
N PHE A 101 -23.87 -16.99 -18.33
CA PHE A 101 -22.41 -16.86 -18.20
C PHE A 101 -21.71 -17.92 -19.09
N LEU A 102 -20.74 -17.51 -19.90
CA LEU A 102 -20.05 -18.32 -20.92
C LEU A 102 -20.93 -18.88 -22.07
N MET A 103 -22.10 -18.29 -22.29
CA MET A 103 -22.95 -18.61 -23.47
C MET A 103 -22.79 -17.52 -24.51
N TYR A 104 -22.29 -17.86 -25.69
CA TYR A 104 -21.98 -16.91 -26.75
C TYR A 104 -22.73 -17.22 -28.02
N ARG A 105 -23.25 -16.20 -28.69
CA ARG A 105 -23.88 -16.35 -30.00
C ARG A 105 -22.84 -16.68 -31.07
N ILE A 106 -23.11 -17.72 -31.85
CA ILE A 106 -22.25 -18.16 -32.95
C ILE A 106 -22.87 -17.98 -34.32
N GLY A 107 -24.17 -17.78 -34.42
CA GLY A 107 -24.88 -17.62 -35.67
C GLY A 107 -26.39 -17.70 -35.52
N ILE A 108 -27.10 -17.99 -36.62
CA ILE A 108 -28.55 -18.14 -36.69
C ILE A 108 -28.89 -19.57 -37.14
N GLY A 109 -29.88 -20.17 -36.53
CA GLY A 109 -30.32 -21.51 -36.86
C GLY A 109 -31.67 -21.85 -36.21
N ASP A 110 -31.98 -23.12 -36.25
CA ASP A 110 -33.20 -23.67 -35.71
C ASP A 110 -32.90 -24.32 -34.35
N VAL A 111 -33.64 -23.93 -33.31
CA VAL A 111 -33.43 -24.41 -31.93
C VAL A 111 -34.74 -24.92 -31.35
N GLU A 112 -34.66 -25.97 -30.54
CA GLU A 112 -35.83 -26.50 -29.83
C GLU A 112 -36.46 -25.43 -28.93
N PHE A 113 -37.81 -25.37 -28.95
CA PHE A 113 -38.54 -24.42 -28.10
C PHE A 113 -38.30 -24.79 -26.61
N PRO A 114 -37.84 -23.89 -25.78
CA PRO A 114 -37.39 -24.20 -24.43
C PRO A 114 -38.52 -24.62 -23.45
N MET A 115 -39.78 -24.39 -23.84
CA MET A 115 -40.92 -24.82 -23.04
C MET A 115 -41.41 -26.18 -23.55
N LYS A 116 -41.41 -27.21 -22.73
CA LYS A 116 -41.90 -28.54 -23.07
C LYS A 116 -43.41 -28.49 -23.28
N ILE A 117 -43.86 -28.81 -24.52
CA ILE A 117 -45.27 -28.99 -24.85
C ILE A 117 -45.63 -30.44 -24.51
N GLU A 118 -46.32 -30.65 -23.37
CA GLU A 118 -46.81 -31.96 -22.99
C GLU A 118 -47.94 -32.37 -23.96
N PHE A 119 -47.82 -33.53 -24.51
CA PHE A 119 -48.70 -34.08 -25.52
C PHE A 119 -49.11 -35.50 -25.11
N PRO A 120 -50.43 -35.86 -25.15
CA PRO A 120 -50.89 -37.17 -24.76
C PRO A 120 -50.36 -38.26 -25.68
N GLU A 121 -50.03 -39.42 -25.13
CA GLU A 121 -49.59 -40.57 -25.90
C GLU A 121 -50.72 -41.07 -26.82
N GLU A 122 -50.34 -41.67 -27.94
CA GLU A 122 -51.26 -42.19 -28.88
C GLU A 122 -51.95 -43.43 -28.27
N VAL A 123 -53.28 -43.34 -28.07
CA VAL A 123 -54.10 -44.46 -27.62
C VAL A 123 -54.50 -45.27 -28.85
N PHE A 124 -54.08 -46.50 -28.94
CA PHE A 124 -54.50 -47.42 -30.03
C PHE A 124 -56.01 -47.59 -30.03
N GLY A 125 -56.69 -47.13 -31.05
CA GLY A 125 -58.13 -47.29 -31.28
C GLY A 125 -58.45 -47.20 -32.79
N ASP A 126 -59.51 -47.94 -33.23
CA ASP A 126 -59.89 -48.19 -34.65
C ASP A 126 -60.31 -46.93 -35.47
N GLU A 127 -60.38 -45.76 -34.88
CA GLU A 127 -60.72 -44.58 -35.65
C GLU A 127 -59.56 -43.60 -35.66
N GLU A 128 -59.16 -43.10 -36.85
CA GLU A 128 -58.25 -41.97 -37.02
C GLU A 128 -58.69 -40.78 -36.18
N ASN A 129 -58.07 -40.57 -35.05
CA ASN A 129 -58.39 -39.48 -34.13
C ASN A 129 -57.94 -38.14 -34.73
N ILE A 130 -58.84 -37.51 -35.50
CA ILE A 130 -58.64 -36.24 -36.20
C ILE A 130 -58.17 -35.16 -35.21
N LEU A 131 -58.69 -35.20 -33.98
CA LEU A 131 -58.37 -34.21 -32.94
C LEU A 131 -56.96 -34.43 -32.42
N TRP A 132 -56.49 -35.64 -32.31
CA TRP A 132 -55.11 -35.95 -31.95
C TRP A 132 -54.14 -35.47 -33.03
N ARG A 133 -54.47 -35.67 -34.34
CA ARG A 133 -53.64 -35.11 -35.41
C ARG A 133 -53.64 -33.60 -35.46
N GLU A 134 -54.76 -32.90 -35.15
CA GLU A 134 -54.81 -31.46 -35.03
C GLU A 134 -53.88 -30.99 -33.85
N ALA A 135 -53.92 -31.63 -32.70
CA ALA A 135 -53.07 -31.33 -31.58
C ALA A 135 -51.57 -31.63 -31.86
N LYS A 136 -51.29 -32.72 -32.58
CA LYS A 136 -49.91 -33.07 -33.00
C LYS A 136 -49.33 -32.06 -33.97
N LYS A 137 -50.11 -31.54 -34.90
CA LYS A 137 -49.70 -30.46 -35.83
C LYS A 137 -49.35 -29.17 -35.07
N ILE A 138 -50.10 -28.82 -34.02
CA ILE A 138 -49.79 -27.66 -33.18
C ILE A 138 -48.47 -27.86 -32.48
N LYS A 139 -48.21 -29.06 -31.88
CA LYS A 139 -46.93 -29.35 -31.24
C LYS A 139 -45.79 -29.26 -32.24
N GLU A 140 -45.87 -29.92 -33.37
CA GLU A 140 -44.84 -29.94 -34.41
C GLU A 140 -44.52 -28.55 -34.94
N HIS A 141 -45.55 -27.67 -35.05
CA HIS A 141 -45.38 -26.31 -35.52
C HIS A 141 -44.65 -25.41 -34.56
N TYR A 142 -44.81 -25.60 -33.23
CA TYR A 142 -44.16 -24.77 -32.19
C TYR A 142 -43.01 -25.45 -31.48
N GLU A 143 -42.63 -26.66 -31.86
CA GLU A 143 -41.54 -27.43 -31.23
C GLU A 143 -40.17 -26.83 -31.55
N ILE A 144 -40.04 -26.16 -32.70
CA ILE A 144 -38.78 -25.58 -33.16
C ILE A 144 -38.96 -24.10 -33.38
N LEU A 145 -38.02 -23.31 -32.81
CA LEU A 145 -37.83 -21.90 -33.10
C LEU A 145 -36.94 -21.76 -34.32
N HIS A 146 -37.44 -21.13 -35.38
CA HIS A 146 -36.69 -20.95 -36.61
C HIS A 146 -35.97 -19.60 -36.67
N GLN A 147 -34.75 -19.56 -37.27
CA GLN A 147 -33.99 -18.35 -37.57
C GLN A 147 -33.70 -17.51 -36.30
N ILE A 148 -33.35 -18.16 -35.21
CA ILE A 148 -32.97 -17.49 -33.96
C ILE A 148 -31.48 -17.60 -33.68
N PRO A 149 -30.93 -16.74 -32.79
CA PRO A 149 -29.54 -16.85 -32.32
C PRO A 149 -29.24 -18.23 -31.71
N VAL A 150 -28.24 -18.91 -32.27
CA VAL A 150 -27.69 -20.17 -31.71
C VAL A 150 -26.56 -19.86 -30.77
N LEU A 151 -26.63 -20.44 -29.58
CA LEU A 151 -25.64 -20.20 -28.51
C LEU A 151 -24.68 -21.38 -28.38
N LEU A 152 -23.42 -21.06 -28.16
CA LEU A 152 -22.36 -21.97 -27.75
C LEU A 152 -22.12 -21.84 -26.24
N ASP A 153 -22.38 -22.90 -25.51
CA ASP A 153 -22.16 -22.96 -24.05
C ASP A 153 -20.74 -23.46 -23.74
N MET A 154 -19.83 -22.53 -23.50
CA MET A 154 -18.44 -22.83 -23.14
C MET A 154 -18.28 -23.27 -21.68
N GLY A 155 -19.27 -23.06 -20.84
CA GLY A 155 -19.29 -23.59 -19.48
C GLY A 155 -19.61 -25.09 -19.43
N ARG A 156 -20.41 -25.55 -20.39
CA ARG A 156 -20.76 -26.98 -20.56
C ARG A 156 -19.64 -27.77 -21.25
N TYR A 157 -19.04 -27.20 -22.29
CA TYR A 157 -18.02 -27.86 -23.10
C TYR A 157 -16.64 -27.27 -22.84
N SER A 158 -15.78 -28.03 -22.17
CA SER A 158 -14.39 -27.63 -21.93
C SER A 158 -13.48 -27.72 -23.16
N GLN A 159 -13.92 -28.54 -24.17
CA GLN A 159 -13.16 -28.81 -25.39
C GLN A 159 -14.09 -28.65 -26.60
N ILE A 160 -13.76 -27.67 -27.46
CA ILE A 160 -14.56 -27.32 -28.64
C ILE A 160 -13.63 -27.37 -29.87
N GLY A 161 -14.03 -28.03 -30.91
CA GLY A 161 -13.30 -28.10 -32.18
C GLY A 161 -13.94 -27.21 -33.25
N ILE A 162 -13.13 -26.47 -34.00
CA ILE A 162 -13.55 -25.76 -35.21
C ILE A 162 -12.85 -26.40 -36.39
N ILE A 163 -13.61 -26.93 -37.31
CA ILE A 163 -13.11 -27.59 -38.52
C ILE A 163 -13.43 -26.74 -39.73
N THR A 164 -12.40 -26.31 -40.47
CA THR A 164 -12.58 -25.57 -41.70
C THR A 164 -11.42 -25.79 -42.66
N LYS A 165 -11.76 -25.89 -43.95
CA LYS A 165 -10.77 -25.87 -45.04
C LYS A 165 -10.51 -24.46 -45.53
N ASP A 166 -11.47 -23.55 -45.36
CA ASP A 166 -11.33 -22.13 -45.64
C ASP A 166 -10.80 -21.40 -44.42
N THR A 167 -9.52 -21.10 -44.43
CA THR A 167 -8.83 -20.42 -43.35
C THR A 167 -9.42 -19.01 -43.06
N ILE A 168 -9.93 -18.32 -44.08
CA ILE A 168 -10.50 -16.97 -43.93
C ILE A 168 -11.83 -17.06 -43.21
N ALA A 169 -12.75 -17.89 -43.68
CA ALA A 169 -14.07 -18.09 -43.06
C ALA A 169 -13.92 -18.62 -41.60
N GLY A 170 -12.98 -19.53 -41.37
CA GLY A 170 -12.68 -20.02 -40.03
C GLY A 170 -12.19 -18.91 -39.08
N MET A 171 -11.32 -18.05 -39.57
CA MET A 171 -10.84 -16.92 -38.75
C MET A 171 -11.90 -15.83 -38.54
N GLU A 172 -12.82 -15.64 -39.49
CA GLU A 172 -13.94 -14.71 -39.29
C GLU A 172 -14.92 -15.22 -38.22
N LEU A 173 -15.18 -16.53 -38.17
CA LEU A 173 -15.95 -17.16 -37.09
C LEU A 173 -15.22 -17.01 -35.75
N VAL A 174 -13.92 -17.31 -35.70
CA VAL A 174 -13.13 -17.16 -34.46
C VAL A 174 -13.15 -15.73 -33.97
N ARG A 175 -12.99 -14.73 -34.85
CA ARG A 175 -13.09 -13.32 -34.50
C ARG A 175 -14.47 -12.99 -33.94
N SER A 176 -15.53 -13.48 -34.54
CA SER A 176 -16.90 -13.29 -34.04
C SER A 176 -17.06 -13.84 -32.63
N ILE A 177 -16.54 -15.04 -32.35
CA ILE A 177 -16.58 -15.68 -31.02
C ILE A 177 -15.76 -14.87 -30.02
N ILE A 178 -14.53 -14.49 -30.36
CA ILE A 178 -13.65 -13.68 -29.46
C ILE A 178 -14.32 -12.35 -29.13
N LEU A 179 -14.93 -11.70 -30.08
CA LEU A 179 -15.67 -10.45 -29.87
C LEU A 179 -16.86 -10.64 -28.96
N GLN A 180 -17.64 -11.72 -29.15
CA GLN A 180 -18.77 -12.05 -28.26
C GLN A 180 -18.27 -12.22 -26.82
N ILE A 181 -17.16 -12.91 -26.60
CA ILE A 181 -16.54 -13.07 -25.28
C ILE A 181 -16.15 -11.69 -24.71
N ALA A 182 -15.41 -10.91 -25.50
CA ALA A 182 -14.84 -9.64 -25.07
C ALA A 182 -15.88 -8.54 -24.79
N LEU A 183 -17.03 -8.60 -25.47
CA LEU A 183 -18.12 -7.63 -25.31
C LEU A 183 -19.11 -8.04 -24.21
N CYS A 184 -19.32 -9.33 -23.99
CA CYS A 184 -20.31 -9.83 -23.04
C CYS A 184 -19.76 -9.96 -21.61
N ASN A 185 -18.49 -10.31 -21.44
CA ASN A 185 -17.88 -10.56 -20.13
C ASN A 185 -16.72 -9.61 -19.84
N CYS A 186 -16.54 -9.26 -18.57
CA CYS A 186 -15.42 -8.45 -18.15
C CYS A 186 -14.08 -9.24 -18.24
N TYR A 187 -12.99 -8.54 -18.57
CA TYR A 187 -11.64 -9.12 -18.66
C TYR A 187 -11.10 -9.69 -17.35
N THR A 188 -11.81 -9.52 -16.26
CA THR A 188 -11.45 -10.02 -14.93
C THR A 188 -12.20 -11.29 -14.58
N GLU A 189 -13.35 -11.50 -15.23
CA GLU A 189 -14.08 -12.75 -15.11
C GLU A 189 -13.67 -13.76 -16.17
N VAL A 190 -13.25 -13.27 -17.37
CA VAL A 190 -12.83 -14.13 -18.48
C VAL A 190 -11.51 -13.65 -19.07
N LYS A 191 -10.55 -14.56 -19.19
CA LYS A 191 -9.26 -14.34 -19.87
C LYS A 191 -9.22 -15.10 -21.18
N ILE A 192 -8.58 -14.51 -22.19
CA ILE A 192 -8.44 -15.10 -23.52
C ILE A 192 -6.96 -15.37 -23.79
N GLY A 193 -6.62 -16.56 -24.28
CA GLY A 193 -5.29 -16.88 -24.76
C GLY A 193 -5.32 -17.34 -26.23
N CYS A 194 -4.29 -16.98 -27.00
CA CYS A 194 -4.19 -17.29 -28.42
C CYS A 194 -2.85 -17.94 -28.74
N ILE A 195 -2.87 -19.14 -29.29
CA ILE A 195 -1.69 -19.95 -29.65
C ILE A 195 -1.76 -20.23 -31.16
N TYR A 196 -0.83 -19.65 -31.92
CA TYR A 196 -0.78 -19.76 -33.36
C TYR A 196 0.67 -19.73 -33.87
N ASN A 197 0.90 -20.06 -35.12
CA ASN A 197 2.24 -20.08 -35.69
C ASN A 197 2.49 -18.80 -36.53
N LYS A 198 3.33 -17.89 -36.01
CA LYS A 198 3.64 -16.63 -36.68
C LYS A 198 4.47 -16.79 -37.97
N ASN A 199 5.12 -17.95 -38.18
CA ASN A 199 5.85 -18.21 -39.41
C ASN A 199 4.91 -18.48 -40.58
N LYS A 200 3.65 -18.84 -40.29
CA LYS A 200 2.58 -18.93 -41.31
C LYS A 200 2.00 -17.52 -41.50
N VAL A 201 2.50 -16.77 -42.47
CA VAL A 201 2.21 -15.33 -42.69
C VAL A 201 0.70 -15.02 -42.73
N ILE A 202 -0.06 -15.84 -43.41
CA ILE A 202 -1.51 -15.65 -43.49
C ILE A 202 -2.16 -15.80 -42.10
N GLN A 203 -1.78 -16.77 -41.32
CA GLN A 203 -2.27 -16.94 -39.94
C GLN A 203 -1.87 -15.79 -39.04
N SER A 204 -0.59 -15.37 -39.06
CA SER A 204 -0.07 -14.29 -38.23
C SER A 204 -0.88 -12.99 -38.37
N GLN A 205 -1.12 -12.57 -39.60
CA GLN A 205 -1.88 -11.34 -39.86
C GLN A 205 -3.34 -11.42 -39.41
N GLN A 206 -3.91 -12.61 -39.35
CA GLN A 206 -5.31 -12.82 -38.92
C GLN A 206 -5.49 -12.72 -37.40
N TRP A 207 -4.42 -12.96 -36.60
CA TRP A 207 -4.43 -12.90 -35.14
C TRP A 207 -3.98 -11.54 -34.58
N ASP A 208 -3.48 -10.62 -35.41
CA ASP A 208 -2.94 -9.33 -34.97
C ASP A 208 -3.90 -8.48 -34.14
N PHE A 209 -5.20 -8.61 -34.38
CA PHE A 209 -6.23 -7.86 -33.66
C PHE A 209 -6.27 -8.21 -32.16
N CYS A 210 -5.88 -9.43 -31.77
CA CYS A 210 -5.90 -9.89 -30.38
C CYS A 210 -5.01 -9.07 -29.45
N ARG A 211 -3.94 -8.45 -29.96
CA ARG A 211 -3.00 -7.67 -29.14
C ARG A 211 -3.61 -6.48 -28.38
N TRP A 212 -4.76 -6.02 -28.82
CA TRP A 212 -5.47 -4.90 -28.22
C TRP A 212 -6.57 -5.31 -27.23
N LEU A 213 -6.87 -6.59 -27.11
CA LEU A 213 -7.88 -7.12 -26.19
C LEU A 213 -7.49 -6.87 -24.72
N PRO A 214 -8.35 -6.29 -23.88
CA PRO A 214 -8.09 -6.20 -22.45
C PRO A 214 -8.04 -7.58 -21.76
N HIS A 215 -8.75 -8.59 -22.32
CA HIS A 215 -8.85 -9.97 -21.81
C HIS A 215 -7.56 -10.79 -21.97
N ILE A 216 -6.62 -10.32 -22.78
CA ILE A 216 -5.43 -11.10 -23.12
C ILE A 216 -4.25 -10.79 -22.20
N TRP A 217 -4.38 -9.80 -21.32
CA TRP A 217 -3.35 -9.41 -20.41
C TRP A 217 -3.39 -10.20 -19.09
N ASP A 218 -2.21 -10.45 -18.52
CA ASP A 218 -2.07 -10.91 -17.15
C ASP A 218 -2.64 -9.88 -16.14
N ALA A 219 -2.67 -10.22 -14.85
CA ALA A 219 -3.20 -9.33 -13.82
C ALA A 219 -2.41 -8.00 -13.73
N ASN A 220 -1.09 -8.04 -13.96
CA ASN A 220 -0.19 -6.90 -13.85
C ASN A 220 -0.02 -6.12 -15.17
N ARG A 221 -0.71 -6.52 -16.24
CA ARG A 221 -0.59 -5.96 -17.60
C ARG A 221 0.85 -5.92 -18.14
N GLN A 222 1.69 -6.85 -17.73
CA GLN A 222 3.09 -6.96 -18.17
C GLN A 222 3.27 -7.95 -19.31
N LYS A 223 2.42 -9.00 -19.34
CA LYS A 223 2.47 -10.05 -20.35
C LYS A 223 1.12 -10.25 -21.00
N ARG A 224 1.12 -10.72 -22.23
CA ARG A 224 -0.07 -11.09 -22.97
C ARG A 224 -0.13 -12.61 -23.12
N PHE A 225 -1.30 -13.19 -22.99
CA PHE A 225 -1.54 -14.61 -23.27
C PHE A 225 -1.57 -14.90 -24.78
N ILE A 226 -0.53 -14.45 -25.49
CA ILE A 226 -0.33 -14.67 -26.92
C ILE A 226 0.97 -15.43 -27.13
N ALA A 227 0.91 -16.52 -27.88
CA ALA A 227 2.10 -17.27 -28.28
C ALA A 227 2.10 -17.51 -29.82
N GLY A 228 3.10 -16.96 -30.49
CA GLY A 228 3.27 -17.10 -31.95
C GLY A 228 4.40 -18.05 -32.34
N ASN A 229 5.15 -18.57 -31.39
CA ASN A 229 6.20 -19.55 -31.57
C ASN A 229 6.34 -20.45 -30.34
N GLU A 230 7.15 -21.48 -30.45
CA GLU A 230 7.35 -22.47 -29.38
C GLU A 230 7.90 -21.87 -28.08
N VAL A 231 8.82 -20.92 -28.17
CA VAL A 231 9.43 -20.26 -26.99
C VAL A 231 8.39 -19.43 -26.23
N GLU A 232 7.58 -18.67 -26.96
CA GLU A 232 6.47 -17.88 -26.38
C GLU A 232 5.42 -18.82 -25.78
N ALA A 233 5.11 -19.94 -26.44
CA ALA A 233 4.15 -20.94 -25.95
C ALA A 233 4.61 -21.58 -24.64
N ARG A 234 5.88 -22.00 -24.54
CA ARG A 234 6.46 -22.54 -23.29
C ARG A 234 6.35 -21.57 -22.13
N ARG A 235 6.62 -20.28 -22.35
CA ARG A 235 6.48 -19.26 -21.32
C ARG A 235 5.02 -19.10 -20.89
N LEU A 236 4.11 -19.04 -21.84
CA LEU A 236 2.68 -18.94 -21.58
C LEU A 236 2.17 -20.15 -20.78
N PHE A 237 2.57 -21.36 -21.17
CA PHE A 237 2.18 -22.57 -20.45
C PHE A 237 2.78 -22.65 -19.06
N TYR A 238 4.00 -22.16 -18.86
CA TYR A 238 4.61 -22.07 -17.55
C TYR A 238 3.81 -21.13 -16.63
N ASP A 239 3.46 -19.93 -17.10
CA ASP A 239 2.69 -18.97 -16.34
C ASP A 239 1.29 -19.53 -15.99
N LEU A 240 0.61 -20.14 -16.95
CA LEU A 240 -0.68 -20.81 -16.72
C LEU A 240 -0.56 -22.00 -15.75
N LEU A 241 0.51 -22.78 -15.84
CA LEU A 241 0.74 -23.92 -14.95
C LEU A 241 0.83 -23.48 -13.50
N GLN A 242 1.47 -22.34 -13.19
CA GLN A 242 1.53 -21.82 -11.83
C GLN A 242 0.12 -21.44 -11.33
N ILE A 243 -0.64 -20.71 -12.13
CA ILE A 243 -2.01 -20.31 -11.79
C ILE A 243 -2.90 -21.53 -11.54
N PHE A 244 -2.80 -22.56 -12.37
CA PHE A 244 -3.66 -23.74 -12.23
C PHE A 244 -3.24 -24.68 -11.11
N LYS A 245 -1.96 -24.72 -10.73
CA LYS A 245 -1.49 -25.40 -9.52
C LYS A 245 -2.03 -24.74 -8.26
N GLU A 246 -1.97 -23.42 -8.16
CA GLU A 246 -2.56 -22.69 -7.04
C GLU A 246 -4.06 -22.96 -6.91
N ARG A 247 -4.79 -23.04 -8.04
CA ARG A 247 -6.21 -23.40 -8.05
C ARG A 247 -6.47 -24.85 -7.61
N GLU A 248 -5.61 -25.77 -7.98
CA GLU A 248 -5.68 -27.17 -7.55
C GLU A 248 -5.50 -27.28 -6.03
N GLU A 249 -4.58 -26.51 -5.43
CA GLU A 249 -4.35 -26.46 -3.98
C GLU A 249 -5.55 -25.85 -3.23
N VAL A 250 -6.10 -24.75 -3.71
CA VAL A 250 -7.26 -24.07 -3.10
C VAL A 250 -8.53 -24.90 -3.21
N SER A 251 -8.78 -25.56 -4.34
CA SER A 251 -9.99 -26.38 -4.58
C SER A 251 -10.08 -27.62 -3.68
N ILE A 252 -8.99 -28.03 -3.06
CA ILE A 252 -8.98 -29.11 -2.07
C ILE A 252 -9.66 -28.68 -0.77
N SER A 253 -9.65 -27.37 -0.45
CA SER A 253 -10.20 -26.81 0.78
C SER A 253 -11.66 -26.35 0.69
N ASP A 254 -12.15 -25.95 -0.49
CA ASP A 254 -13.52 -25.43 -0.64
C ASP A 254 -14.11 -25.76 -2.04
N LYS A 255 -15.12 -26.65 -2.09
CA LYS A 255 -15.72 -27.11 -3.36
C LYS A 255 -16.86 -26.23 -3.86
N SER A 256 -17.20 -25.15 -3.20
CA SER A 256 -18.43 -24.39 -3.46
C SER A 256 -18.28 -23.14 -4.32
N GLU A 257 -17.08 -22.58 -4.49
CA GLU A 257 -16.87 -21.35 -5.24
C GLU A 257 -16.50 -21.61 -6.70
N LYS A 258 -17.15 -20.86 -7.62
CA LYS A 258 -16.76 -20.83 -9.03
C LYS A 258 -15.43 -20.12 -9.18
N ILE A 259 -14.47 -20.79 -9.81
CA ILE A 259 -13.08 -20.31 -9.96
C ILE A 259 -13.01 -19.22 -11.04
N LEU A 260 -12.55 -18.04 -10.65
CA LEU A 260 -12.33 -16.90 -11.54
C LEU A 260 -10.84 -16.50 -11.59
N PRO A 261 -10.40 -15.87 -12.69
CA PRO A 261 -11.07 -15.73 -13.99
C PRO A 261 -11.17 -17.06 -14.75
N HIS A 262 -12.19 -17.23 -15.60
CA HIS A 262 -12.28 -18.37 -16.52
C HIS A 262 -11.37 -18.15 -17.73
N TYR A 263 -10.52 -19.10 -18.06
CA TYR A 263 -9.59 -18.99 -19.19
C TYR A 263 -10.18 -19.67 -20.43
N ILE A 264 -10.15 -18.98 -21.59
CA ILE A 264 -10.53 -19.52 -22.88
C ILE A 264 -9.33 -19.46 -23.82
N LEU A 265 -8.75 -20.63 -24.15
CA LEU A 265 -7.59 -20.73 -25.03
C LEU A 265 -8.00 -21.12 -26.45
N PHE A 266 -7.60 -20.32 -27.43
CA PHE A 266 -7.72 -20.62 -28.84
C PHE A 266 -6.40 -21.20 -29.34
N VAL A 267 -6.43 -22.47 -29.77
CA VAL A 267 -5.26 -23.23 -30.20
C VAL A 267 -5.37 -23.53 -31.70
N ALA A 268 -4.51 -22.87 -32.50
CA ALA A 268 -4.39 -23.10 -33.94
C ALA A 268 -3.12 -23.89 -34.32
N GLU A 269 -2.25 -24.23 -33.37
CA GLU A 269 -1.04 -25.02 -33.57
C GLU A 269 -0.86 -25.99 -32.39
N GLU A 270 -1.31 -27.24 -32.55
CA GLU A 270 -1.28 -28.29 -31.52
C GLU A 270 0.15 -28.70 -31.18
N GLN A 271 1.09 -28.61 -32.10
CA GLN A 271 2.49 -29.05 -31.93
C GLN A 271 3.19 -28.32 -30.79
N PHE A 272 2.77 -27.09 -30.47
CA PHE A 272 3.36 -26.31 -29.36
C PHE A 272 2.99 -26.85 -27.98
N LEU A 273 2.04 -27.77 -27.88
CA LEU A 273 1.61 -28.43 -26.64
C LEU A 273 2.34 -29.73 -26.34
N GLU A 274 3.05 -30.25 -27.33
CA GLU A 274 3.74 -31.54 -27.19
C GLU A 274 4.84 -31.43 -26.14
N GLY A 275 4.77 -32.32 -25.13
CA GLY A 275 5.75 -32.35 -24.02
C GLY A 275 5.57 -31.32 -22.91
N GLU A 276 4.57 -30.43 -22.99
CA GLU A 276 4.30 -29.43 -21.98
C GLU A 276 3.48 -29.98 -20.81
N MET A 277 3.88 -29.67 -19.57
CA MET A 277 3.19 -30.17 -18.35
C MET A 277 1.76 -29.61 -18.23
N PHE A 278 1.49 -28.44 -18.82
CA PHE A 278 0.16 -27.83 -18.81
C PHE A 278 -0.87 -28.62 -19.66
N SER A 279 -0.42 -29.46 -20.57
CA SER A 279 -1.30 -30.30 -21.41
C SER A 279 -2.24 -31.18 -20.57
N LYS A 280 -1.85 -31.59 -19.36
CA LYS A 280 -2.71 -32.30 -18.39
C LYS A 280 -4.00 -31.52 -18.08
N TYR A 281 -3.90 -30.22 -17.84
CA TYR A 281 -5.08 -29.37 -17.57
C TYR A 281 -5.89 -29.13 -18.85
N ILE A 282 -5.22 -29.01 -19.98
CA ILE A 282 -5.90 -28.84 -21.28
C ILE A 282 -6.75 -30.06 -21.62
N LEU A 283 -6.23 -31.29 -21.47
CA LEU A 283 -6.90 -32.51 -21.97
C LEU A 283 -7.88 -33.11 -20.96
N ASP A 284 -7.59 -33.10 -19.65
CA ASP A 284 -8.39 -33.87 -18.68
C ASP A 284 -9.17 -33.00 -17.68
N ARG A 285 -8.53 -32.06 -17.00
CA ARG A 285 -9.06 -31.41 -15.80
C ARG A 285 -9.48 -29.95 -15.99
N GLY A 286 -9.32 -29.38 -17.17
CA GLY A 286 -9.50 -27.93 -17.39
C GLY A 286 -10.84 -27.41 -16.93
N LYS A 287 -11.92 -28.16 -17.07
CA LYS A 287 -13.25 -27.73 -16.65
C LYS A 287 -13.37 -27.45 -15.15
N GLU A 288 -12.74 -28.28 -14.34
CA GLU A 288 -12.78 -28.19 -12.87
C GLU A 288 -12.10 -26.90 -12.38
N TYR A 289 -11.11 -26.43 -13.13
CA TYR A 289 -10.29 -25.25 -12.78
C TYR A 289 -10.58 -23.99 -13.63
N GLY A 290 -11.71 -23.98 -14.37
CA GLY A 290 -12.13 -22.82 -15.16
C GLY A 290 -11.35 -22.62 -16.47
N LEU A 291 -11.13 -23.70 -17.24
CA LEU A 291 -10.49 -23.66 -18.54
C LEU A 291 -11.42 -24.22 -19.63
N THR A 292 -11.51 -23.49 -20.73
CA THR A 292 -12.09 -23.95 -21.99
C THR A 292 -11.07 -23.80 -23.10
N VAL A 293 -10.96 -24.83 -23.97
CA VAL A 293 -10.04 -24.81 -25.10
C VAL A 293 -10.81 -24.92 -26.42
N VAL A 294 -10.52 -24.02 -27.32
CA VAL A 294 -11.07 -23.98 -28.68
C VAL A 294 -9.99 -24.34 -29.69
N TRP A 295 -10.11 -25.51 -30.31
CA TRP A 295 -9.16 -26.04 -31.28
C TRP A 295 -9.54 -25.65 -32.69
N LEU A 296 -8.56 -25.25 -33.50
CA LEU A 296 -8.75 -24.92 -34.90
C LEU A 296 -7.93 -25.85 -35.78
N ASP A 297 -8.57 -26.62 -36.65
CA ASP A 297 -7.89 -27.43 -37.68
C ASP A 297 -8.72 -27.59 -38.96
N SER A 298 -8.08 -28.09 -39.96
CA SER A 298 -8.69 -28.40 -41.27
C SER A 298 -9.38 -29.76 -41.32
N MET A 299 -9.06 -30.68 -40.39
CA MET A 299 -9.55 -32.07 -40.39
C MET A 299 -9.92 -32.54 -39.00
N ARG A 300 -11.01 -33.30 -38.90
CA ARG A 300 -11.46 -33.91 -37.65
C ARG A 300 -10.40 -34.80 -36.95
N LYS A 301 -9.61 -35.55 -37.73
CA LYS A 301 -8.60 -36.49 -37.24
C LYS A 301 -7.47 -35.80 -36.46
N LYS A 302 -7.30 -34.52 -36.64
CA LYS A 302 -6.27 -33.71 -35.93
C LYS A 302 -6.80 -33.06 -34.66
N LEU A 303 -8.11 -33.11 -34.40
CA LEU A 303 -8.65 -32.60 -33.15
C LEU A 303 -8.55 -33.65 -32.06
N PRO A 304 -8.25 -33.25 -30.82
CA PRO A 304 -8.26 -34.15 -29.67
C PRO A 304 -9.57 -34.93 -29.54
N ASN A 305 -9.49 -36.17 -29.12
CA ASN A 305 -10.67 -37.02 -28.91
C ASN A 305 -11.59 -36.52 -27.78
N THR A 306 -11.08 -35.64 -26.95
CA THR A 306 -11.80 -34.98 -25.84
C THR A 306 -12.78 -33.89 -26.33
N CYS A 307 -12.67 -33.45 -27.60
CA CYS A 307 -13.61 -32.49 -28.18
C CYS A 307 -14.98 -33.07 -28.35
N LYS A 308 -15.92 -32.68 -27.48
CA LYS A 308 -17.31 -33.13 -27.51
C LYS A 308 -18.19 -32.27 -28.41
N MET A 309 -17.91 -30.99 -28.57
CA MET A 309 -18.65 -30.07 -29.44
C MET A 309 -17.77 -29.70 -30.64
N VAL A 310 -18.31 -29.79 -31.83
CA VAL A 310 -17.61 -29.42 -33.07
C VAL A 310 -18.45 -28.46 -33.92
N LEU A 311 -17.79 -27.38 -34.33
CA LEU A 311 -18.29 -26.43 -35.32
C LEU A 311 -17.62 -26.75 -36.67
N GLU A 312 -18.36 -26.98 -37.71
CA GLU A 312 -17.84 -27.41 -39.01
C GLU A 312 -18.25 -26.44 -40.13
N ILE A 313 -17.28 -25.98 -40.91
CA ILE A 313 -17.48 -25.12 -42.07
C ILE A 313 -16.90 -25.84 -43.29
N ASN A 314 -17.75 -26.63 -43.99
CA ASN A 314 -17.38 -27.34 -45.19
C ASN A 314 -18.44 -27.13 -46.28
N GLY A 315 -18.06 -27.21 -47.56
CA GLY A 315 -18.98 -27.04 -48.69
C GLY A 315 -20.20 -27.97 -48.73
N GLY A 316 -20.21 -29.06 -47.93
CA GLY A 316 -21.34 -29.96 -47.78
C GLY A 316 -22.13 -29.82 -46.48
N PHE A 317 -21.54 -29.26 -45.44
CA PHE A 317 -22.22 -29.06 -44.14
C PHE A 317 -21.61 -27.86 -43.43
N THR A 318 -22.45 -26.96 -43.00
CA THR A 318 -22.10 -25.84 -42.15
C THR A 318 -23.00 -25.85 -40.90
N GLY A 319 -22.41 -25.97 -39.71
CA GLY A 319 -23.19 -26.11 -38.49
C GLY A 319 -22.40 -26.70 -37.33
N ARG A 320 -23.13 -27.18 -36.33
CA ARG A 320 -22.52 -27.79 -35.12
C ARG A 320 -23.04 -29.21 -34.91
N TYR A 321 -22.26 -30.03 -34.24
CA TYR A 321 -22.69 -31.34 -33.75
C TYR A 321 -21.96 -31.72 -32.45
N GLU A 322 -22.70 -32.44 -31.60
CA GLU A 322 -22.17 -33.05 -30.39
C GLU A 322 -21.70 -34.48 -30.68
N ILE A 323 -20.55 -34.84 -30.16
CA ILE A 323 -20.01 -36.18 -30.33
C ILE A 323 -20.38 -36.98 -29.08
N ASP A 324 -21.47 -37.73 -29.21
CA ASP A 324 -21.89 -38.72 -28.22
C ASP A 324 -21.72 -40.14 -28.77
N ARG A 325 -21.58 -41.12 -27.86
CA ARG A 325 -21.37 -42.55 -28.23
C ARG A 325 -22.51 -43.14 -29.04
N HIS A 326 -23.70 -42.56 -29.00
CA HIS A 326 -24.93 -43.14 -29.56
C HIS A 326 -25.67 -42.29 -30.59
N SER A 327 -25.37 -41.01 -30.75
CA SER A 327 -26.04 -40.17 -31.77
C SER A 327 -25.21 -38.94 -32.13
N GLN A 328 -25.13 -38.66 -33.46
CA GLN A 328 -24.61 -37.38 -33.94
C GLN A 328 -25.80 -36.51 -34.42
N LYS A 329 -26.36 -35.70 -33.51
CA LYS A 329 -27.38 -34.73 -33.91
C LYS A 329 -26.67 -33.55 -34.59
N LYS A 330 -26.74 -33.49 -35.92
CA LYS A 330 -26.18 -32.40 -36.72
C LYS A 330 -27.16 -31.24 -36.82
N GLU A 331 -26.79 -30.07 -36.41
CA GLU A 331 -27.59 -28.86 -36.47
C GLU A 331 -26.98 -27.91 -37.51
N LYS A 332 -27.73 -27.53 -38.51
CA LYS A 332 -27.31 -26.54 -39.52
C LYS A 332 -27.35 -25.15 -38.91
N ILE A 333 -26.28 -24.37 -39.08
CA ILE A 333 -26.17 -23.03 -38.56
C ILE A 333 -25.58 -22.12 -39.63
N ASN A 334 -26.18 -20.96 -39.80
CA ASN A 334 -25.58 -19.88 -40.55
C ASN A 334 -24.72 -19.08 -39.58
N PHE A 335 -23.40 -19.29 -39.59
CA PHE A 335 -22.47 -18.67 -38.64
C PHE A 335 -22.38 -17.16 -38.86
N ASP A 336 -22.16 -16.44 -37.75
CA ASP A 336 -21.84 -15.02 -37.77
C ASP A 336 -20.35 -14.85 -38.10
N TYR A 337 -20.04 -14.21 -39.19
CA TYR A 337 -18.69 -13.87 -39.62
C TYR A 337 -18.40 -12.41 -39.35
N THR A 338 -17.17 -12.10 -38.85
CA THR A 338 -16.75 -10.72 -38.59
C THR A 338 -15.43 -10.43 -39.29
N GLU A 339 -15.43 -9.39 -40.13
CA GLU A 339 -14.25 -8.92 -40.84
C GLU A 339 -13.20 -8.35 -39.86
N LYS A 340 -11.93 -8.44 -40.26
CA LYS A 340 -10.80 -7.97 -39.45
C LYS A 340 -10.92 -6.49 -39.05
N ASN A 341 -11.29 -5.62 -39.97
CA ASN A 341 -11.41 -4.18 -39.74
C ASN A 341 -12.48 -3.82 -38.69
N ILE A 342 -13.59 -4.55 -38.71
CA ILE A 342 -14.69 -4.40 -37.75
C ILE A 342 -14.21 -4.84 -36.37
N ALA A 343 -13.53 -6.00 -36.29
CA ALA A 343 -13.00 -6.54 -35.06
C ALA A 343 -11.96 -5.58 -34.42
N GLU A 344 -11.04 -5.04 -35.21
CA GLU A 344 -10.04 -4.07 -34.71
C GLU A 344 -10.71 -2.79 -34.17
N LYS A 345 -11.73 -2.26 -34.83
CA LYS A 345 -12.44 -1.07 -34.36
C LYS A 345 -13.10 -1.32 -33.02
N LEU A 346 -13.86 -2.41 -32.86
CA LEU A 346 -14.54 -2.78 -31.63
C LEU A 346 -13.56 -3.02 -30.47
N ILE A 347 -12.49 -3.75 -30.71
CA ILE A 347 -11.49 -4.04 -29.67
C ILE A 347 -10.77 -2.79 -29.22
N ARG A 348 -10.41 -1.90 -30.15
CA ARG A 348 -9.78 -0.61 -29.78
C ARG A 348 -10.69 0.29 -28.96
N SER A 349 -12.02 0.27 -29.20
CA SER A 349 -12.96 1.05 -28.39
C SER A 349 -13.02 0.58 -26.93
N ILE A 350 -12.84 -0.71 -26.66
CA ILE A 350 -12.85 -1.27 -25.30
C ILE A 350 -11.46 -1.40 -24.66
N SER A 351 -10.37 -1.25 -25.43
CA SER A 351 -9.01 -1.52 -24.96
C SER A 351 -8.54 -0.61 -23.81
N GLY A 352 -9.06 0.62 -23.75
CA GLY A 352 -8.73 1.61 -22.75
C GLY A 352 -9.64 1.61 -21.52
N ILE A 353 -10.70 0.80 -21.51
CA ILE A 353 -11.68 0.80 -20.43
C ILE A 353 -11.10 0.05 -19.23
N LYS A 354 -11.08 0.72 -18.06
CA LYS A 354 -10.68 0.16 -16.78
C LYS A 354 -11.89 0.00 -15.88
N VAL A 355 -11.97 -1.11 -15.17
CA VAL A 355 -13.05 -1.40 -14.22
C VAL A 355 -12.55 -1.09 -12.81
N MET A 356 -13.11 -0.06 -12.17
CA MET A 356 -12.66 0.40 -10.85
C MET A 356 -12.91 -0.61 -9.74
N GLU A 357 -14.03 -1.33 -9.73
CA GLU A 357 -14.35 -2.38 -8.74
C GLU A 357 -13.35 -3.54 -8.70
N ILE A 358 -12.47 -3.61 -9.69
CA ILE A 358 -11.48 -4.67 -9.82
C ILE A 358 -10.10 -4.14 -9.52
N GLU A 359 -9.90 -2.85 -9.68
CA GLU A 359 -8.78 -2.19 -9.03
C GLU A 359 -8.94 -2.25 -7.50
N GLU A 360 -10.15 -2.31 -6.94
CA GLU A 360 -10.41 -2.65 -5.52
C GLU A 360 -10.13 -4.13 -5.17
N LYS A 361 -10.30 -5.06 -6.12
CA LYS A 361 -9.91 -6.48 -6.02
C LYS A 361 -8.62 -6.82 -6.76
N ALA A 362 -8.17 -5.99 -7.70
CA ALA A 362 -6.83 -6.01 -8.26
C ALA A 362 -5.91 -5.59 -7.13
N GLY A 363 -5.23 -6.55 -6.59
CA GLY A 363 -4.54 -6.53 -5.32
C GLY A 363 -3.79 -5.23 -5.05
N ILE A 364 -3.69 -4.94 -3.81
CA ILE A 364 -2.77 -3.92 -3.30
C ILE A 364 -1.44 -4.07 -4.02
N PRO A 365 -0.84 -3.01 -4.56
CA PRO A 365 0.43 -3.08 -5.27
C PRO A 365 1.47 -3.87 -4.47
N GLU A 366 2.28 -4.70 -5.10
CA GLU A 366 3.31 -5.46 -4.39
C GLU A 366 4.43 -4.56 -3.86
N VAL A 367 4.78 -3.52 -4.61
CA VAL A 367 5.83 -2.55 -4.27
C VAL A 367 5.36 -1.16 -4.69
N VAL A 368 5.47 -0.22 -3.77
CA VAL A 368 5.19 1.21 -4.01
C VAL A 368 6.41 1.99 -3.54
N ASP A 369 7.05 2.75 -4.42
CA ASP A 369 8.12 3.64 -4.00
C ASP A 369 7.57 4.94 -3.40
N PHE A 370 8.41 5.67 -2.66
CA PHE A 370 7.96 6.82 -1.88
C PHE A 370 7.35 7.94 -2.76
N LEU A 371 7.95 8.27 -3.89
CA LEU A 371 7.42 9.27 -4.82
C LEU A 371 6.14 8.78 -5.50
N GLY A 372 6.11 7.52 -5.94
CA GLY A 372 4.92 6.90 -6.51
C GLY A 372 3.75 6.79 -5.53
N MET A 373 4.01 6.72 -4.22
CA MET A 373 2.98 6.79 -3.19
C MET A 373 2.26 8.16 -3.21
N TYR A 374 2.97 9.25 -3.50
CA TYR A 374 2.43 10.60 -3.65
C TYR A 374 1.93 10.92 -5.06
N ASP A 375 2.00 9.97 -6.00
CA ASP A 375 1.68 10.14 -7.43
C ASP A 375 2.51 11.27 -8.10
N VAL A 376 3.79 11.39 -7.70
CA VAL A 376 4.74 12.39 -8.20
C VAL A 376 6.01 11.73 -8.73
N HIS A 377 6.70 12.41 -9.65
CA HIS A 377 7.92 11.92 -10.26
C HIS A 377 9.18 12.67 -9.79
N THR A 378 9.01 13.90 -9.33
CA THR A 378 10.11 14.77 -8.87
C THR A 378 9.91 15.20 -7.41
N ILE A 379 11.01 15.61 -6.75
CA ILE A 379 10.96 16.07 -5.35
C ILE A 379 10.23 17.41 -5.25
N GLU A 380 10.35 18.25 -6.25
CA GLU A 380 9.72 19.56 -6.34
C GLU A 380 8.18 19.45 -6.32
N GLU A 381 7.63 18.41 -6.97
CA GLU A 381 6.19 18.12 -7.00
C GLU A 381 5.63 17.69 -5.62
N LEU A 382 6.49 17.30 -4.67
CA LEU A 382 6.05 17.08 -3.28
C LEU A 382 5.57 18.38 -2.61
N HIS A 383 5.88 19.55 -3.19
CA HIS A 383 5.44 20.87 -2.71
C HIS A 383 5.67 21.07 -1.20
N ILE A 384 6.83 20.67 -0.68
CA ILE A 384 7.16 20.67 0.76
C ILE A 384 6.90 22.04 1.40
N LYS A 385 7.28 23.14 0.72
CA LYS A 385 7.01 24.49 1.21
C LYS A 385 5.53 24.73 1.50
N GLN A 386 4.67 24.41 0.53
CA GLN A 386 3.22 24.62 0.66
C GLN A 386 2.62 23.74 1.76
N ARG A 387 3.15 22.51 1.92
CA ARG A 387 2.71 21.60 2.98
C ARG A 387 3.07 22.15 4.35
N TRP A 388 4.28 22.64 4.57
CA TRP A 388 4.72 23.22 5.84
C TRP A 388 3.94 24.51 6.18
N GLU A 389 3.59 25.31 5.19
CA GLU A 389 2.79 26.53 5.38
C GLU A 389 1.30 26.26 5.62
N LYS A 390 0.75 25.18 5.01
CA LYS A 390 -0.69 24.89 5.03
C LYS A 390 -1.09 23.91 6.14
N ASN A 391 -0.29 22.87 6.39
CA ASN A 391 -0.67 21.82 7.31
C ASN A 391 -0.57 22.30 8.76
N ARG A 392 -1.61 22.02 9.53
CA ARG A 392 -1.72 22.38 10.94
C ARG A 392 -1.80 21.13 11.78
N ILE A 393 -0.70 20.79 12.47
CA ILE A 393 -0.60 19.56 13.26
C ILE A 393 -1.63 19.49 14.40
N PHE A 394 -2.08 20.65 14.92
CA PHE A 394 -3.11 20.72 15.95
C PHE A 394 -4.53 20.44 15.41
N GLU A 395 -4.72 20.33 14.11
CA GLU A 395 -5.96 19.92 13.47
C GLU A 395 -5.92 18.46 13.05
N SER A 396 -4.81 18.05 12.43
CA SER A 396 -4.59 16.71 11.92
C SER A 396 -3.08 16.46 11.75
N ALA A 397 -2.63 15.31 12.22
CA ALA A 397 -1.27 14.82 12.00
C ALA A 397 -1.23 13.72 10.93
N LYS A 398 -2.06 13.90 9.88
CA LYS A 398 -2.29 12.94 8.80
C LYS A 398 -1.12 12.93 7.84
N VAL A 399 -0.54 11.76 7.63
CA VAL A 399 0.54 11.53 6.66
C VAL A 399 0.27 10.31 5.80
N LEU A 400 0.72 10.37 4.56
CA LEU A 400 0.64 9.26 3.62
C LEU A 400 1.74 8.26 3.94
N ILE A 401 1.41 6.99 4.14
CA ILE A 401 2.39 5.93 4.44
C ILE A 401 2.36 4.76 3.45
N GLY A 402 1.40 4.74 2.53
CA GLY A 402 1.28 3.66 1.56
C GLY A 402 0.06 3.79 0.66
N LYS A 403 -0.28 2.69 0.03
CA LYS A 403 -1.47 2.55 -0.81
C LYS A 403 -2.29 1.33 -0.40
N LYS A 404 -3.62 1.40 -0.58
CA LYS A 404 -4.56 0.29 -0.40
C LYS A 404 -4.97 -0.31 -1.74
N ALA A 405 -5.93 -1.23 -1.70
CA ALA A 405 -6.54 -1.78 -2.90
C ALA A 405 -7.07 -0.66 -3.81
N GLY A 406 -6.91 -0.82 -5.11
CA GLY A 406 -7.30 0.19 -6.09
C GLY A 406 -6.35 1.37 -6.22
N ASP A 407 -5.10 1.21 -5.79
CA ASP A 407 -4.08 2.29 -5.80
C ASP A 407 -4.48 3.52 -4.96
N GLU A 408 -5.46 3.35 -4.05
CA GLU A 408 -5.90 4.43 -3.18
C GLU A 408 -4.84 4.80 -2.14
N PRO A 409 -4.67 6.10 -1.83
CA PRO A 409 -3.71 6.54 -0.83
C PRO A 409 -4.11 6.08 0.58
N PHE A 410 -3.14 5.52 1.32
CA PHE A 410 -3.32 5.05 2.69
C PHE A 410 -2.63 5.99 3.68
N TYR A 411 -3.44 6.56 4.59
CA TYR A 411 -3.00 7.57 5.55
C TYR A 411 -2.98 7.06 6.98
N LEU A 412 -1.96 7.48 7.73
CA LEU A 412 -1.93 7.38 9.18
C LEU A 412 -2.08 8.79 9.79
N ASP A 413 -3.02 8.99 10.68
CA ASP A 413 -3.21 10.24 11.42
C ASP A 413 -2.98 10.00 12.91
N ILE A 414 -1.82 10.42 13.42
CA ILE A 414 -1.46 10.23 14.84
C ILE A 414 -2.07 11.29 15.78
N HIS A 415 -2.94 12.16 15.27
CA HIS A 415 -3.66 13.09 16.12
C HIS A 415 -4.67 12.33 17.02
N GLU A 416 -4.85 12.78 18.26
CA GLU A 416 -5.66 12.09 19.28
C GLU A 416 -7.13 11.88 18.90
N ARG A 417 -7.68 12.73 18.03
CA ARG A 417 -9.06 12.62 17.53
C ARG A 417 -9.27 11.51 16.52
N TYR A 418 -8.18 11.05 15.88
CA TYR A 418 -8.21 10.08 14.80
C TYR A 418 -7.57 8.74 15.26
N HIS A 419 -6.39 8.40 14.76
CA HIS A 419 -5.77 7.12 15.07
C HIS A 419 -4.88 7.15 16.33
N GLY A 420 -4.30 8.33 16.67
CA GLY A 420 -3.33 8.48 17.75
C GLY A 420 -3.90 8.57 19.17
N PRO A 421 -3.08 8.97 20.18
CA PRO A 421 -1.76 9.57 20.01
C PRO A 421 -0.58 8.58 19.99
N HIS A 422 -0.74 7.34 20.48
CA HIS A 422 0.32 6.34 20.61
C HIS A 422 -0.02 5.09 19.82
N GLY A 423 1.00 4.38 19.35
CA GLY A 423 0.82 3.19 18.55
C GLY A 423 1.88 2.14 18.69
N LEU A 424 1.52 0.94 18.20
CA LEU A 424 2.37 -0.23 18.13
C LEU A 424 2.60 -0.64 16.69
N LEU A 425 3.81 -1.08 16.36
CA LEU A 425 4.17 -1.65 15.07
C LEU A 425 4.84 -3.01 15.28
N ALA A 426 4.21 -4.08 14.81
CA ALA A 426 4.78 -5.42 14.87
C ALA A 426 5.13 -5.97 13.49
N GLY A 427 6.18 -6.80 13.44
CA GLY A 427 6.56 -7.51 12.23
C GLY A 427 7.91 -8.20 12.37
N THR A 428 8.01 -9.41 11.84
CA THR A 428 9.24 -10.21 11.88
C THR A 428 10.36 -9.62 11.02
N THR A 429 11.55 -10.16 11.17
CA THR A 429 12.70 -9.79 10.32
C THR A 429 12.35 -10.04 8.85
N GLY A 430 12.58 -9.05 7.99
CA GLY A 430 12.24 -9.11 6.56
C GLY A 430 10.78 -8.76 6.23
N SER A 431 9.92 -8.48 7.21
CA SER A 431 8.55 -8.01 6.97
C SER A 431 8.45 -6.59 6.43
N GLY A 432 9.54 -5.80 6.49
CA GLY A 432 9.54 -4.39 6.09
C GLY A 432 9.33 -3.40 7.24
N LYS A 433 9.40 -3.83 8.51
CA LYS A 433 9.17 -2.99 9.70
C LYS A 433 9.99 -1.69 9.68
N SER A 434 11.30 -1.77 9.45
CA SER A 434 12.17 -0.59 9.40
C SER A 434 11.86 0.32 8.20
N GLU A 435 11.45 -0.24 7.06
CA GLU A 435 11.02 0.55 5.89
C GLU A 435 9.73 1.34 6.17
N VAL A 436 8.77 0.73 6.86
CA VAL A 436 7.54 1.42 7.29
C VAL A 436 7.86 2.59 8.22
N LEU A 437 8.77 2.38 9.19
CA LEU A 437 9.23 3.45 10.08
C LEU A 437 9.92 4.57 9.31
N GLN A 438 10.82 4.23 8.39
CA GLN A 438 11.53 5.22 7.55
C GLN A 438 10.54 6.02 6.70
N THR A 439 9.58 5.36 6.07
CA THR A 439 8.54 6.01 5.28
C THR A 439 7.66 6.92 6.14
N PHE A 440 7.29 6.50 7.34
CA PHE A 440 6.53 7.31 8.28
C PHE A 440 7.30 8.57 8.69
N ILE A 441 8.58 8.44 9.12
CA ILE A 441 9.44 9.57 9.50
C ILE A 441 9.59 10.54 8.33
N LEU A 442 9.89 10.02 7.14
CA LEU A 442 10.06 10.85 5.94
C LEU A 442 8.76 11.56 5.55
N SER A 443 7.63 10.86 5.60
CA SER A 443 6.31 11.47 5.34
C SER A 443 5.94 12.55 6.35
N MET A 444 6.24 12.36 7.63
CA MET A 444 6.06 13.41 8.64
C MET A 444 6.91 14.63 8.32
N ALA A 445 8.19 14.44 7.96
CA ALA A 445 9.10 15.53 7.62
C ALA A 445 8.74 16.23 6.31
N VAL A 446 8.14 15.55 5.35
CA VAL A 446 7.62 16.16 4.11
C VAL A 446 6.38 17.02 4.39
N ASN A 447 5.52 16.60 5.33
CA ASN A 447 4.24 17.27 5.58
C ASN A 447 4.29 18.38 6.64
N PHE A 448 5.24 18.34 7.59
CA PHE A 448 5.32 19.25 8.72
C PHE A 448 6.73 19.81 8.88
N SER A 449 6.85 21.06 9.29
CA SER A 449 8.13 21.72 9.57
C SER A 449 8.79 21.20 10.85
N PRO A 450 10.11 21.41 11.05
CA PRO A 450 10.79 21.05 12.30
C PRO A 450 10.27 21.83 13.54
N GLU A 451 9.62 22.96 13.33
CA GLU A 451 8.96 23.73 14.39
C GLU A 451 7.61 23.12 14.81
N ALA A 452 7.00 22.29 13.94
CA ALA A 452 5.75 21.59 14.22
C ALA A 452 5.95 20.17 14.76
N VAL A 453 6.97 19.45 14.26
CA VAL A 453 7.24 18.04 14.61
C VAL A 453 8.73 17.82 14.80
N CYS A 454 9.09 17.10 15.86
CA CYS A 454 10.46 16.62 16.07
C CYS A 454 10.49 15.13 16.49
N PHE A 455 11.62 14.48 16.26
CA PHE A 455 11.79 13.05 16.54
C PHE A 455 12.90 12.81 17.56
N LEU A 456 12.62 11.89 18.49
CA LEU A 456 13.60 11.21 19.31
C LEU A 456 13.65 9.75 18.87
N LEU A 457 14.76 9.34 18.24
CA LEU A 457 14.92 7.99 17.70
C LEU A 457 15.73 7.14 18.68
N ILE A 458 15.16 6.02 19.11
CA ILE A 458 15.79 5.04 20.01
C ILE A 458 15.95 3.74 19.22
N ASP A 459 17.18 3.40 18.88
CA ASP A 459 17.55 2.21 18.13
C ASP A 459 18.38 1.28 19.02
N TYR A 460 17.78 0.20 19.51
CA TYR A 460 18.43 -0.70 20.45
C TYR A 460 19.37 -1.70 19.78
N LYS A 461 19.12 -2.08 18.53
CA LYS A 461 19.91 -3.11 17.79
C LYS A 461 21.10 -2.56 17.02
N GLY A 462 21.27 -1.26 16.90
CA GLY A 462 22.36 -0.66 16.15
C GLY A 462 22.03 0.72 15.60
N GLU A 463 22.94 1.32 14.84
CA GLU A 463 22.79 2.69 14.33
C GLU A 463 21.99 2.77 12.99
N GLY A 464 21.32 1.70 12.55
CA GLY A 464 20.77 1.59 11.21
C GLY A 464 19.75 2.69 10.87
N MET A 465 18.68 2.81 11.64
CA MET A 465 17.62 3.80 11.39
C MET A 465 18.04 5.19 11.84
N SER A 466 18.66 5.31 13.02
CA SER A 466 19.04 6.60 13.61
C SER A 466 20.13 7.32 12.81
N ALA A 467 21.06 6.60 12.19
CA ALA A 467 22.10 7.15 11.34
C ALA A 467 21.55 7.74 10.03
N LEU A 468 20.53 7.12 9.43
CA LEU A 468 19.94 7.60 8.17
C LEU A 468 19.34 9.01 8.29
N PHE A 469 18.76 9.34 9.43
CA PHE A 469 18.07 10.60 9.67
C PHE A 469 18.86 11.62 10.49
N SER A 470 20.09 11.32 10.91
CA SER A 470 20.88 12.13 11.86
C SER A 470 21.02 13.62 11.50
N GLU A 471 21.02 13.95 10.21
CA GLU A 471 21.17 15.32 9.71
C GLU A 471 19.84 16.04 9.45
N LEU A 472 18.70 15.35 9.61
CA LEU A 472 17.39 15.95 9.35
C LEU A 472 17.09 17.00 10.43
N PRO A 473 16.64 18.22 10.08
CA PRO A 473 16.41 19.30 11.06
C PRO A 473 15.32 18.98 12.09
N HIS A 474 14.52 17.96 11.85
CA HIS A 474 13.49 17.46 12.76
C HIS A 474 14.04 16.58 13.91
N ILE A 475 15.32 16.19 13.87
CA ILE A 475 15.87 15.27 14.88
C ILE A 475 16.26 16.03 16.12
N SER A 476 15.55 15.81 17.23
CA SER A 476 15.86 16.33 18.56
C SER A 476 16.84 15.46 19.33
N GLY A 477 16.98 14.20 18.96
CA GLY A 477 17.94 13.27 19.56
C GLY A 477 17.95 11.91 18.93
N LYS A 478 19.08 11.23 19.06
CA LYS A 478 19.25 9.83 18.66
C LYS A 478 19.93 9.09 19.81
N ILE A 479 19.44 7.91 20.11
CA ILE A 479 19.96 7.05 21.16
C ILE A 479 20.20 5.68 20.54
N SER A 480 21.48 5.26 20.51
CA SER A 480 21.91 3.95 20.05
C SER A 480 22.72 3.28 21.16
N ASN A 481 22.62 1.95 21.29
CA ASN A 481 23.39 1.16 22.26
C ASN A 481 23.21 1.64 23.70
N LEU A 482 22.02 1.53 24.26
CA LEU A 482 21.71 1.88 25.65
C LEU A 482 22.52 1.02 26.62
N SER A 483 23.70 1.51 27.06
CA SER A 483 24.38 0.99 28.23
C SER A 483 23.70 1.56 29.50
N ASP A 484 23.88 0.91 30.66
CA ASP A 484 23.19 1.23 31.93
C ASP A 484 23.15 2.74 32.29
N GLY A 485 24.20 3.49 32.00
CA GLY A 485 24.25 4.93 32.23
C GLY A 485 23.52 5.79 31.19
N GLN A 486 23.38 5.29 29.98
CA GLN A 486 22.70 6.02 28.88
C GLN A 486 21.18 5.91 28.96
N ALA A 487 20.65 4.76 29.38
CA ALA A 487 19.23 4.59 29.62
C ALA A 487 18.73 5.55 30.72
N TYR A 488 19.45 5.62 31.84
CA TYR A 488 19.13 6.58 32.90
C TYR A 488 19.15 8.03 32.41
N ARG A 489 20.19 8.40 31.64
CA ARG A 489 20.30 9.73 31.05
C ARG A 489 19.14 10.08 30.13
N ALA A 490 18.72 9.13 29.25
CA ALA A 490 17.59 9.30 28.38
C ALA A 490 16.27 9.52 29.16
N MET A 491 16.09 8.75 30.21
CA MET A 491 14.94 8.88 31.12
C MET A 491 14.90 10.28 31.76
N VAL A 492 16.02 10.74 32.31
CA VAL A 492 16.11 12.07 32.91
C VAL A 492 15.81 13.17 31.89
N SER A 493 16.35 13.06 30.66
CA SER A 493 16.11 14.02 29.59
C SER A 493 14.66 14.10 29.17
N ILE A 494 13.97 12.98 29.01
CA ILE A 494 12.55 12.91 28.63
C ILE A 494 11.67 13.50 29.76
N LYS A 495 11.95 13.15 31.03
CA LYS A 495 11.25 13.72 32.20
C LYS A 495 11.42 15.23 32.25
N SER A 496 12.62 15.72 32.04
CA SER A 496 12.95 17.12 32.07
C SER A 496 12.21 17.90 30.97
N GLU A 497 12.14 17.36 29.74
CA GLU A 497 11.39 17.99 28.67
C GLU A 497 9.88 18.08 29.01
N ASN A 498 9.31 17.04 29.60
CA ASN A 498 7.92 17.10 30.03
C ASN A 498 7.68 18.17 31.10
N LYS A 499 8.57 18.26 32.10
CA LYS A 499 8.52 19.33 33.14
C LYS A 499 8.66 20.72 32.49
N ARG A 500 9.57 20.87 31.52
CA ARG A 500 9.75 22.12 30.76
C ARG A 500 8.47 22.54 30.05
N ARG A 501 7.86 21.61 29.31
CA ARG A 501 6.59 21.86 28.59
C ARG A 501 5.47 22.27 29.56
N GLN A 502 5.30 21.54 30.67
CA GLN A 502 4.32 21.88 31.69
C GLN A 502 4.54 23.29 32.26
N ARG A 503 5.79 23.65 32.52
CA ARG A 503 6.15 25.00 33.04
C ARG A 503 5.76 26.09 32.03
N ILE A 504 6.15 25.92 30.76
CA ILE A 504 5.85 26.89 29.69
C ILE A 504 4.33 27.01 29.49
N PHE A 505 3.59 25.88 29.47
CA PHE A 505 2.14 25.92 29.33
C PHE A 505 1.49 26.65 30.49
N LYS A 506 1.97 26.47 31.72
CA LYS A 506 1.50 27.20 32.90
C LYS A 506 1.79 28.70 32.78
N GLU A 507 2.96 29.08 32.32
CA GLU A 507 3.36 30.47 32.08
C GLU A 507 2.50 31.14 31.01
N CYS A 508 2.24 30.43 29.91
CA CYS A 508 1.38 30.89 28.80
C CYS A 508 -0.12 30.74 29.08
N LYS A 509 -0.53 30.16 30.23
CA LYS A 509 -1.92 29.89 30.62
C LYS A 509 -2.68 29.03 29.61
N VAL A 510 -2.03 28.03 29.03
CA VAL A 510 -2.63 27.01 28.13
C VAL A 510 -2.63 25.63 28.78
N ASN A 511 -3.57 24.78 28.38
CA ASN A 511 -3.72 23.46 28.99
C ASN A 511 -3.12 22.33 28.14
N ASN A 512 -2.87 22.57 26.87
CA ASN A 512 -2.38 21.56 25.94
C ASN A 512 -1.50 22.18 24.83
N ILE A 513 -0.78 21.29 24.12
CA ILE A 513 0.12 21.64 23.02
C ILE A 513 -0.62 22.34 21.88
N ASN A 514 -1.86 21.94 21.58
CA ASN A 514 -2.61 22.48 20.45
C ASN A 514 -2.93 23.97 20.68
N ASP A 515 -3.28 24.35 21.92
CA ASP A 515 -3.54 25.75 22.28
C ASP A 515 -2.23 26.57 22.25
N TYR A 516 -1.11 25.97 22.71
CA TYR A 516 0.18 26.61 22.60
C TYR A 516 0.62 26.84 21.15
N THR A 517 0.45 25.84 20.27
CA THR A 517 0.79 25.95 18.85
C THR A 517 -0.07 27.03 18.15
N ARG A 518 -1.32 27.22 18.57
CA ARG A 518 -2.14 28.36 18.07
C ARG A 518 -1.56 29.69 18.48
N LEU A 519 -1.09 29.85 19.74
CA LEU A 519 -0.43 31.05 20.19
C LEU A 519 0.88 31.33 19.42
N PHE A 520 1.67 30.29 19.14
CA PHE A 520 2.87 30.43 18.33
C PHE A 520 2.53 30.86 16.91
N ASN A 521 1.58 30.23 16.25
CA ASN A 521 1.17 30.58 14.90
C ASN A 521 0.54 31.99 14.79
N SER A 522 -0.03 32.52 15.88
CA SER A 522 -0.52 33.89 15.95
C SER A 522 0.56 34.94 16.25
N GLY A 523 1.80 34.50 16.47
CA GLY A 523 2.92 35.38 16.84
C GLY A 523 2.87 35.86 18.29
N SER A 524 2.02 35.29 19.15
CA SER A 524 1.92 35.68 20.57
C SER A 524 3.05 35.16 21.43
N VAL A 525 3.74 34.12 20.98
CA VAL A 525 4.93 33.53 21.58
C VAL A 525 5.99 33.29 20.51
N ASN A 526 7.27 33.41 20.87
CA ASN A 526 8.37 33.37 19.91
C ASN A 526 9.10 32.01 19.87
N GLU A 527 8.92 31.15 20.87
CA GLU A 527 9.59 29.83 20.95
C GLU A 527 8.64 28.76 20.43
N PRO A 528 9.00 27.99 19.38
CA PRO A 528 8.19 26.87 18.93
C PRO A 528 8.34 25.70 19.90
N ILE A 529 7.26 25.02 20.21
CA ILE A 529 7.28 23.72 20.90
C ILE A 529 6.70 22.67 19.93
N PRO A 530 7.56 21.90 19.23
CA PRO A 530 7.10 20.89 18.31
C PRO A 530 6.46 19.70 19.02
N HIS A 531 5.56 19.00 18.34
CA HIS A 531 5.11 17.68 18.75
C HIS A 531 6.31 16.72 18.74
N LEU A 532 6.56 16.05 19.85
CA LEU A 532 7.68 15.12 20.01
C LEU A 532 7.23 13.68 19.74
N LEU A 533 7.77 13.07 18.70
CA LEU A 533 7.57 11.66 18.40
C LEU A 533 8.77 10.85 18.90
N ILE A 534 8.54 10.02 19.91
CA ILE A 534 9.52 9.06 20.42
C ILE A 534 9.28 7.73 19.67
N ILE A 535 10.25 7.32 18.87
CA ILE A 535 10.18 6.12 18.05
C ILE A 535 11.22 5.12 18.54
N ILE A 536 10.76 3.93 18.91
CA ILE A 536 11.62 2.84 19.44
C ILE A 536 11.53 1.66 18.48
N ASP A 537 12.66 1.27 17.85
CA ASP A 537 12.66 0.21 16.82
C ASP A 537 12.52 -1.21 17.40
N GLU A 538 13.05 -1.50 18.57
CA GLU A 538 12.91 -2.82 19.21
C GLU A 538 12.67 -2.68 20.71
N PHE A 539 11.43 -2.35 21.08
CA PHE A 539 11.12 -2.11 22.48
C PHE A 539 11.12 -3.38 23.34
N ALA A 540 10.97 -4.56 22.74
CA ALA A 540 11.00 -5.82 23.46
C ALA A 540 12.35 -6.07 24.13
N GLU A 541 13.44 -5.80 23.44
CA GLU A 541 14.78 -5.91 23.98
C GLU A 541 15.06 -4.81 25.01
N LEU A 542 14.60 -3.59 24.73
CA LEU A 542 14.69 -2.47 25.68
C LEU A 542 13.97 -2.79 26.99
N LYS A 543 12.78 -3.38 26.95
CA LYS A 543 12.03 -3.76 28.15
C LYS A 543 12.74 -4.80 28.98
N LYS A 544 13.43 -5.76 28.36
CA LYS A 544 14.20 -6.79 29.07
C LYS A 544 15.45 -6.23 29.74
N ALA A 545 16.15 -5.34 29.01
CA ALA A 545 17.40 -4.76 29.51
C ALA A 545 17.14 -3.67 30.54
N GLU A 546 16.15 -2.82 30.33
CA GLU A 546 15.90 -1.59 31.11
C GLU A 546 14.39 -1.49 31.48
N PRO A 547 13.89 -2.34 32.40
CA PRO A 547 12.46 -2.36 32.74
C PRO A 547 11.97 -1.04 33.35
N GLU A 548 12.84 -0.36 34.15
CA GLU A 548 12.50 0.93 34.77
C GLU A 548 12.33 2.04 33.73
N PHE A 549 13.17 2.06 32.69
CA PHE A 549 13.06 2.98 31.59
C PHE A 549 11.75 2.79 30.83
N MET A 550 11.32 1.56 30.59
CA MET A 550 10.04 1.27 29.94
C MET A 550 8.84 1.71 30.78
N GLN A 551 8.85 1.48 32.09
CA GLN A 551 7.76 1.96 32.97
C GLN A 551 7.64 3.48 32.92
N GLU A 552 8.76 4.16 32.88
CA GLU A 552 8.79 5.63 32.81
C GLU A 552 8.29 6.16 31.46
N LEU A 553 8.68 5.51 30.34
CA LEU A 553 8.15 5.86 29.02
C LEU A 553 6.63 5.71 28.95
N ILE A 554 6.07 4.68 29.56
CA ILE A 554 4.62 4.48 29.64
C ILE A 554 3.99 5.61 30.47
N SER A 555 4.59 5.96 31.60
CA SER A 555 4.14 7.09 32.42
C SER A 555 4.19 8.42 31.65
N VAL A 556 5.26 8.65 30.91
CA VAL A 556 5.43 9.80 30.01
C VAL A 556 4.35 9.83 28.94
N ALA A 557 4.01 8.68 28.34
CA ALA A 557 2.97 8.61 27.34
C ALA A 557 1.57 8.95 27.91
N GLN A 558 1.28 8.52 29.13
CA GLN A 558 0.00 8.84 29.81
C GLN A 558 -0.21 10.34 30.02
N VAL A 559 0.83 11.05 30.47
CA VAL A 559 0.81 12.51 30.70
C VAL A 559 1.08 13.27 29.40
N GLY A 560 1.87 12.66 28.50
CA GLY A 560 2.41 13.27 27.29
C GLY A 560 1.36 13.67 26.26
N ARG A 561 0.17 13.06 26.29
CA ARG A 561 -0.94 13.36 25.37
C ARG A 561 -1.23 14.86 25.30
N SER A 562 -1.43 15.51 26.44
CA SER A 562 -1.69 16.95 26.50
C SER A 562 -0.43 17.78 26.20
N LEU A 563 0.75 17.21 26.40
CA LEU A 563 2.03 17.88 26.17
C LEU A 563 2.55 17.74 24.73
N GLY A 564 1.83 17.02 23.87
CA GLY A 564 2.25 16.77 22.48
C GLY A 564 3.41 15.76 22.37
N VAL A 565 3.44 14.77 23.26
CA VAL A 565 4.43 13.68 23.20
C VAL A 565 3.73 12.43 22.70
N HIS A 566 4.23 11.85 21.62
CA HIS A 566 3.69 10.66 20.95
C HIS A 566 4.70 9.53 21.04
N LEU A 567 4.21 8.31 21.24
CA LEU A 567 5.03 7.12 21.37
C LEU A 567 4.67 6.12 20.25
N LEU A 568 5.68 5.71 19.49
CA LEU A 568 5.57 4.64 18.50
C LEU A 568 6.55 3.52 18.87
N LEU A 569 6.01 2.41 19.33
CA LEU A 569 6.78 1.25 19.77
C LEU A 569 6.79 0.20 18.66
N ALA A 570 7.95 -0.18 18.19
CA ALA A 570 8.10 -1.24 17.20
C ALA A 570 8.78 -2.47 17.81
N THR A 571 8.35 -3.68 17.39
CA THR A 571 8.91 -4.95 17.86
C THR A 571 8.82 -6.03 16.79
N GLN A 572 9.69 -7.02 16.90
CA GLN A 572 9.61 -8.23 16.07
C GLN A 572 8.75 -9.32 16.72
N LYS A 573 8.60 -9.32 18.05
CA LYS A 573 7.78 -10.25 18.82
C LYS A 573 6.89 -9.48 19.79
N PRO A 574 5.61 -9.27 19.47
CA PRO A 574 4.66 -8.62 20.38
C PRO A 574 4.20 -9.53 21.51
N GLY A 575 4.13 -10.85 21.29
CA GLY A 575 3.61 -11.83 22.25
C GLY A 575 4.38 -11.86 23.56
N GLY A 576 3.66 -11.74 24.69
CA GLY A 576 4.22 -11.78 26.05
C GLY A 576 5.09 -10.58 26.45
N VAL A 577 5.30 -9.61 25.56
CA VAL A 577 6.14 -8.43 25.81
C VAL A 577 5.31 -7.18 26.08
N VAL A 578 4.15 -7.07 25.46
CA VAL A 578 3.26 -5.92 25.55
C VAL A 578 2.36 -6.07 26.79
N ASP A 579 2.56 -5.24 27.82
CA ASP A 579 1.75 -5.21 29.04
C ASP A 579 0.40 -4.55 28.78
N ASP A 580 -0.60 -4.85 29.63
CA ASP A 580 -1.94 -4.23 29.58
C ASP A 580 -1.89 -2.70 29.59
N LYS A 581 -0.90 -2.11 30.27
CA LYS A 581 -0.67 -0.67 30.30
C LYS A 581 -0.24 -0.11 28.94
N ILE A 582 0.59 -0.85 28.20
CA ILE A 582 1.00 -0.48 26.83
C ILE A 582 -0.19 -0.64 25.89
N TRP A 583 -0.91 -1.77 26.00
CA TRP A 583 -2.11 -2.04 25.21
C TRP A 583 -3.17 -0.94 25.35
N SER A 584 -3.49 -0.56 26.58
CA SER A 584 -4.53 0.43 26.88
C SER A 584 -4.18 1.85 26.39
N ASN A 585 -2.89 2.18 26.29
CA ASN A 585 -2.42 3.48 25.81
C ASN A 585 -2.15 3.53 24.31
N SER A 586 -2.04 2.38 23.62
CA SER A 586 -1.75 2.30 22.18
C SER A 586 -3.05 2.13 21.40
N ARG A 587 -3.58 3.23 20.86
CA ARG A 587 -4.88 3.23 20.17
C ARG A 587 -4.77 2.62 18.77
N PHE A 588 -3.69 2.85 18.04
CA PHE A 588 -3.48 2.24 16.73
C PHE A 588 -2.41 1.15 16.78
N ARG A 589 -2.62 0.13 15.97
CA ARG A 589 -1.75 -1.02 15.84
C ARG A 589 -1.52 -1.30 14.38
N ILE A 590 -0.26 -1.39 14.00
CA ILE A 590 0.16 -1.81 12.65
C ILE A 590 0.82 -3.16 12.78
N CYS A 591 0.29 -4.17 12.11
CA CYS A 591 0.85 -5.51 12.09
C CYS A 591 1.25 -5.89 10.67
N LEU A 592 2.54 -6.03 10.45
CA LEU A 592 3.10 -6.58 9.23
C LEU A 592 3.13 -8.12 9.33
N LYS A 593 3.79 -8.78 8.39
CA LYS A 593 3.97 -10.23 8.45
C LYS A 593 4.55 -10.68 9.79
N VAL A 594 3.86 -11.62 10.47
CA VAL A 594 4.34 -12.33 11.66
C VAL A 594 4.39 -13.84 11.39
N GLN A 595 5.20 -14.58 12.16
CA GLN A 595 5.35 -16.01 11.95
C GLN A 595 4.40 -16.82 12.85
N GLU A 596 4.24 -16.39 14.09
CA GLU A 596 3.43 -17.10 15.09
C GLU A 596 1.98 -16.59 15.08
N ARG A 597 1.02 -17.52 15.17
CA ARG A 597 -0.41 -17.17 15.22
C ARG A 597 -0.75 -16.34 16.44
N GLU A 598 -0.06 -16.58 17.54
CA GLU A 598 -0.21 -15.86 18.80
C GLU A 598 0.13 -14.37 18.63
N ASP A 599 1.21 -14.05 17.91
CA ASP A 599 1.60 -12.67 17.62
C ASP A 599 0.52 -11.91 16.83
N SER A 600 -0.13 -12.58 15.85
CA SER A 600 -1.23 -11.98 15.09
C SER A 600 -2.48 -11.80 15.96
N MET A 601 -2.79 -12.80 16.79
CA MET A 601 -3.93 -12.75 17.73
C MET A 601 -3.75 -11.64 18.78
N ASP A 602 -2.55 -11.46 19.31
CA ASP A 602 -2.25 -10.40 20.26
C ASP A 602 -2.39 -9.02 19.63
N MET A 603 -1.89 -8.83 18.40
CA MET A 603 -1.91 -7.54 17.73
C MET A 603 -3.29 -7.18 17.14
N LEU A 604 -3.92 -8.11 16.42
CA LEU A 604 -5.09 -7.85 15.58
C LEU A 604 -6.36 -8.57 16.04
N HIS A 605 -6.25 -9.46 17.04
CA HIS A 605 -7.32 -10.37 17.48
C HIS A 605 -7.84 -11.33 16.38
N ASN A 606 -7.01 -11.56 15.34
CA ASN A 606 -7.24 -12.52 14.26
C ASN A 606 -5.91 -13.06 13.70
N MET A 607 -5.97 -13.93 12.67
CA MET A 607 -4.79 -14.58 12.08
C MET A 607 -4.30 -13.93 10.77
N ASP A 608 -4.84 -12.80 10.37
CA ASP A 608 -4.62 -12.22 9.03
C ASP A 608 -3.17 -11.83 8.77
N ALA A 609 -2.44 -11.37 9.81
CA ALA A 609 -1.05 -11.00 9.65
C ALA A 609 -0.11 -12.17 9.33
N CYS A 610 -0.49 -13.41 9.69
CA CYS A 610 0.27 -14.61 9.33
C CYS A 610 0.18 -14.95 7.84
N GLN A 611 -0.89 -14.51 7.16
CA GLN A 611 -1.14 -14.81 5.75
C GLN A 611 -0.42 -13.83 4.81
N ILE A 612 0.17 -12.77 5.36
CA ILE A 612 0.91 -11.79 4.56
C ILE A 612 2.17 -12.44 3.99
N THR A 613 2.34 -12.36 2.68
CA THR A 613 3.52 -12.87 1.96
C THR A 613 4.46 -11.75 1.52
N GLN A 614 3.93 -10.58 1.22
CA GLN A 614 4.67 -9.44 0.66
C GLN A 614 5.37 -8.62 1.76
N THR A 615 6.57 -8.12 1.46
CA THR A 615 7.31 -7.22 2.33
C THR A 615 6.68 -5.82 2.33
N GLY A 616 6.56 -5.20 3.50
CA GLY A 616 5.96 -3.87 3.67
C GLY A 616 4.43 -3.87 3.63
N ARG A 617 3.79 -5.04 3.50
CA ARG A 617 2.34 -5.18 3.61
C ARG A 617 1.94 -5.34 5.07
N GLY A 618 0.83 -4.70 5.46
CA GLY A 618 0.37 -4.77 6.85
C GLY A 618 -1.07 -4.35 7.03
N TYR A 619 -1.61 -4.68 8.18
CA TYR A 619 -2.91 -4.24 8.65
C TYR A 619 -2.78 -3.09 9.62
N LEU A 620 -3.60 -2.06 9.47
CA LEU A 620 -3.86 -1.05 10.48
C LEU A 620 -5.14 -1.39 11.22
N GLN A 621 -5.07 -1.49 12.54
CA GLN A 621 -6.21 -1.58 13.43
C GLN A 621 -6.23 -0.37 14.37
N VAL A 622 -7.39 0.26 14.53
CA VAL A 622 -7.60 1.39 15.44
C VAL A 622 -8.74 1.06 16.40
N GLY A 623 -8.50 1.27 17.68
CA GLY A 623 -9.50 1.01 18.72
C GLY A 623 -9.97 -0.46 18.71
N ASN A 624 -11.27 -0.68 18.91
CA ASN A 624 -11.91 -1.99 18.83
C ASN A 624 -12.48 -2.22 17.42
N ASN A 625 -11.60 -2.25 16.39
CA ASN A 625 -11.98 -2.36 14.97
C ASN A 625 -12.77 -1.15 14.41
N GLU A 626 -12.57 0.05 14.96
CA GLU A 626 -13.08 1.27 14.35
C GLU A 626 -12.54 1.48 12.94
N VAL A 627 -11.26 1.10 12.73
CA VAL A 627 -10.58 1.01 11.44
C VAL A 627 -9.85 -0.32 11.39
N TYR A 628 -10.05 -1.07 10.32
CA TYR A 628 -9.30 -2.29 10.00
C TYR A 628 -9.02 -2.31 8.51
N GLU A 629 -7.79 -1.99 8.11
CA GLU A 629 -7.43 -1.79 6.71
C GLU A 629 -6.10 -2.49 6.36
N LEU A 630 -6.07 -3.16 5.23
CA LEU A 630 -4.87 -3.75 4.64
C LEU A 630 -4.22 -2.75 3.69
N PHE A 631 -2.91 -2.57 3.79
CA PHE A 631 -2.15 -1.62 2.97
C PHE A 631 -0.77 -2.14 2.56
N GLN A 632 -0.19 -1.54 1.54
CA GLN A 632 1.22 -1.67 1.17
C GLN A 632 1.94 -0.37 1.50
N ALA A 633 2.95 -0.45 2.33
CA ALA A 633 3.77 0.71 2.69
C ALA A 633 4.63 1.19 1.52
N GLY A 634 4.86 2.49 1.47
CA GLY A 634 5.81 3.08 0.54
C GLY A 634 7.25 2.68 0.87
N TRP A 635 8.08 2.48 -0.15
CA TRP A 635 9.49 2.14 -0.01
C TRP A 635 10.38 3.36 -0.29
N SER A 636 10.95 3.93 0.76
CA SER A 636 11.82 5.11 0.68
C SER A 636 13.25 4.79 0.18
N GLY A 637 13.67 3.52 0.27
CA GLY A 637 14.96 3.04 -0.22
C GLY A 637 15.05 2.86 -1.74
N ALA A 638 13.98 3.10 -2.49
CA ALA A 638 13.98 3.07 -3.96
C ALA A 638 15.00 4.04 -4.55
N LEU A 639 15.58 3.68 -5.68
CA LEU A 639 16.55 4.55 -6.36
C LEU A 639 15.86 5.83 -6.85
N PHE A 640 16.45 6.97 -6.53
CA PHE A 640 16.03 8.24 -7.10
C PHE A 640 16.56 8.36 -8.53
N GLN A 641 15.65 8.26 -9.50
CA GLN A 641 15.94 8.53 -10.90
C GLN A 641 15.49 9.97 -11.16
N GLN A 642 16.43 10.91 -11.28
CA GLN A 642 16.11 12.17 -11.94
C GLN A 642 15.68 11.81 -13.35
N GLU A 643 14.44 12.09 -13.72
CA GLU A 643 14.00 11.98 -15.09
C GLU A 643 14.85 12.90 -15.95
N ASP A 644 15.84 12.33 -16.57
CA ASP A 644 16.22 12.85 -17.88
C ASP A 644 15.00 12.58 -18.76
N THR A 645 14.36 13.60 -19.26
CA THR A 645 13.22 13.58 -20.20
C THR A 645 13.59 12.94 -21.54
N GLU A 646 14.40 11.89 -21.53
CA GLU A 646 14.75 11.14 -22.73
C GLU A 646 13.66 10.10 -22.99
N VAL A 647 12.89 10.38 -24.02
CA VAL A 647 11.93 9.42 -24.59
C VAL A 647 12.67 8.10 -24.89
N ALA A 648 12.46 7.09 -24.08
CA ALA A 648 12.99 5.76 -24.33
C ALA A 648 12.09 5.02 -25.31
N ALA A 649 12.56 4.79 -26.54
CA ALA A 649 11.86 3.90 -27.47
C ALA A 649 12.13 2.44 -27.12
N CYS A 650 11.04 1.68 -26.92
CA CYS A 650 11.12 0.25 -26.66
C CYS A 650 10.49 -0.55 -27.79
N LEU A 651 11.13 -1.64 -28.22
CA LEU A 651 10.51 -2.63 -29.08
C LEU A 651 9.78 -3.66 -28.21
N VAL A 652 8.47 -3.68 -28.29
CA VAL A 652 7.62 -4.62 -27.55
C VAL A 652 7.25 -5.79 -28.43
N GLN A 653 7.47 -7.01 -27.97
CA GLN A 653 7.09 -8.23 -28.68
C GLN A 653 5.58 -8.49 -28.60
N THR A 654 5.08 -9.45 -29.39
CA THR A 654 3.66 -9.85 -29.41
C THR A 654 3.16 -10.33 -28.03
N ASP A 655 3.99 -11.02 -27.27
CA ASP A 655 3.75 -11.49 -25.89
C ASP A 655 3.82 -10.39 -24.83
N GLY A 656 4.04 -9.11 -25.20
CA GLY A 656 4.16 -7.98 -24.30
C GLY A 656 5.56 -7.75 -23.74
N THR A 657 6.51 -8.66 -23.95
CA THR A 657 7.88 -8.51 -23.43
C THR A 657 8.68 -7.45 -24.20
N ILE A 658 9.55 -6.73 -23.47
CA ILE A 658 10.43 -5.70 -24.07
C ILE A 658 11.68 -6.35 -24.63
N TYR A 659 11.80 -6.37 -25.97
CA TYR A 659 12.93 -6.98 -26.66
C TYR A 659 14.18 -6.07 -26.67
N LYS A 660 14.01 -4.80 -26.93
CA LYS A 660 15.11 -3.85 -27.03
C LYS A 660 14.71 -2.49 -26.48
N ARG A 661 15.44 -2.08 -25.44
CA ARG A 661 15.33 -0.73 -24.91
C ARG A 661 16.53 0.05 -25.43
N ARG A 662 16.31 1.08 -26.26
CA ARG A 662 17.37 1.98 -26.65
C ARG A 662 17.69 2.84 -25.44
N LYS A 663 18.71 2.43 -24.67
CA LYS A 663 19.32 3.31 -23.69
C LYS A 663 20.27 4.20 -24.50
N ASN A 664 20.17 5.51 -24.37
CA ASN A 664 21.30 6.37 -24.69
C ASN A 664 22.41 6.01 -23.69
N ALA A 665 23.27 5.10 -24.14
CA ALA A 665 24.45 4.73 -23.42
C ALA A 665 25.46 5.84 -23.66
N GLU A 666 25.43 6.88 -22.82
CA GLU A 666 26.63 7.59 -22.45
C GLU A 666 26.30 8.69 -21.42
N LYS A 667 27.09 8.68 -20.36
CA LYS A 667 27.28 9.73 -19.33
C LYS A 667 26.26 9.76 -18.20
N ASN A 668 26.53 9.09 -17.16
CA ASN A 668 26.89 9.61 -15.85
C ASN A 668 26.88 8.44 -14.85
N ARG A 669 28.04 8.00 -14.41
CA ARG A 669 28.22 7.30 -13.13
C ARG A 669 27.97 8.31 -12.01
N LYS A 670 26.80 8.96 -11.95
CA LYS A 670 26.31 9.63 -10.77
C LYS A 670 26.08 8.55 -9.70
N LYS A 671 26.56 8.78 -8.49
CA LYS A 671 26.29 7.91 -7.34
C LYS A 671 24.78 7.64 -7.32
N LYS A 672 24.40 6.36 -7.32
CA LYS A 672 23.02 5.94 -7.16
C LYS A 672 22.58 6.36 -5.76
N ILE A 673 21.79 7.40 -5.64
CA ILE A 673 21.20 7.86 -4.37
C ILE A 673 19.77 7.32 -4.26
N THR A 674 19.33 7.05 -3.03
CA THR A 674 17.96 6.61 -2.77
C THR A 674 17.01 7.82 -2.70
N GLN A 675 15.71 7.58 -2.86
CA GLN A 675 14.68 8.61 -2.72
C GLN A 675 14.75 9.26 -1.32
N LEU A 676 14.94 8.46 -0.28
CA LEU A 676 15.15 8.95 1.08
C LEU A 676 16.32 9.93 1.17
N GLN A 677 17.47 9.58 0.59
CA GLN A 677 18.65 10.46 0.61
C GLN A 677 18.41 11.75 -0.15
N ALA A 678 17.77 11.68 -1.31
CA ALA A 678 17.48 12.84 -2.14
C ALA A 678 16.48 13.80 -1.47
N ILE A 679 15.39 13.27 -0.92
CA ILE A 679 14.37 14.06 -0.21
C ILE A 679 14.97 14.66 1.08
N LYS A 680 15.75 13.87 1.84
CA LYS A 680 16.44 14.35 3.04
C LYS A 680 17.34 15.54 2.73
N GLN A 681 18.18 15.44 1.68
CA GLN A 681 19.06 16.54 1.26
C GLN A 681 18.26 17.79 0.83
N TYR A 682 17.15 17.60 0.16
CA TYR A 682 16.26 18.69 -0.21
C TYR A 682 15.70 19.41 1.03
N ILE A 683 15.17 18.65 2.00
CA ILE A 683 14.61 19.19 3.26
C ILE A 683 15.68 19.96 4.05
N ILE A 684 16.90 19.40 4.19
CA ILE A 684 17.99 20.05 4.91
C ILE A 684 18.33 21.40 4.27
N ARG A 685 18.50 21.44 2.94
CA ARG A 685 18.80 22.66 2.21
C ARG A 685 17.65 23.67 2.35
N PHE A 686 16.41 23.23 2.15
CA PHE A 686 15.24 24.08 2.24
C PHE A 686 15.05 24.70 3.64
N ALA A 687 15.22 23.91 4.69
CA ALA A 687 15.13 24.39 6.07
C ALA A 687 16.18 25.45 6.38
N LYS A 688 17.44 25.27 5.92
CA LYS A 688 18.52 26.26 6.07
C LYS A 688 18.26 27.55 5.29
N GLU A 689 17.79 27.47 4.03
CA GLU A 689 17.48 28.62 3.20
C GLU A 689 16.35 29.48 3.77
N LYS A 690 15.41 28.87 4.49
CA LYS A 690 14.24 29.53 5.09
C LYS A 690 14.42 29.87 6.58
N GLU A 691 15.58 29.61 7.14
CA GLU A 691 15.92 29.87 8.56
C GLU A 691 14.94 29.25 9.58
N TYR A 692 14.34 28.05 9.23
CA TYR A 692 13.54 27.33 10.22
C TYR A 692 14.38 26.95 11.42
N GLN A 693 13.82 27.12 12.63
CA GLN A 693 14.47 26.71 13.85
C GLN A 693 14.60 25.17 13.90
N GLU A 694 15.82 24.68 14.11
CA GLU A 694 16.01 23.25 14.36
C GLU A 694 15.36 22.90 15.71
N GLY A 695 14.79 21.72 15.80
CA GLY A 695 14.24 21.22 17.04
C GLY A 695 15.29 21.24 18.16
N ARG A 696 14.89 21.66 19.37
CA ARG A 696 15.78 21.64 20.54
C ARG A 696 16.38 20.23 20.69
N LYS A 697 17.69 20.16 20.90
CA LYS A 697 18.36 18.89 21.17
C LYS A 697 17.95 18.37 22.54
N LEU A 698 17.18 17.30 22.55
CA LEU A 698 16.72 16.62 23.77
C LEU A 698 17.71 15.58 24.27
N TRP A 699 18.61 15.15 23.41
CA TRP A 699 19.63 14.19 23.71
C TRP A 699 21.00 14.79 23.40
N LEU A 700 21.80 14.97 24.45
CA LEU A 700 23.20 15.28 24.34
C LEU A 700 24.00 14.01 24.60
N GLU A 701 24.91 13.67 23.70
CA GLU A 701 25.78 12.51 23.90
C GLU A 701 26.56 12.65 25.21
N PRO A 702 26.85 11.53 25.93
CA PRO A 702 27.70 11.58 27.08
C PRO A 702 29.05 12.23 26.74
N LEU A 703 29.65 12.91 27.73
CA LEU A 703 30.95 13.50 27.51
C LEU A 703 31.95 12.47 26.97
N ALA A 704 32.75 12.90 25.98
CA ALA A 704 33.78 12.05 25.40
C ALA A 704 34.76 11.58 26.47
N LYS A 705 35.30 10.37 26.35
CA LYS A 705 36.27 9.79 27.31
C LYS A 705 37.50 10.68 27.51
N TYR A 706 37.88 11.41 26.46
CA TYR A 706 38.96 12.38 26.48
C TYR A 706 38.46 13.67 25.84
N ILE A 707 38.60 14.79 26.58
CA ILE A 707 38.23 16.13 26.14
C ILE A 707 39.52 16.97 26.10
N TYR A 708 39.90 17.47 24.94
CA TYR A 708 41.12 18.23 24.75
C TYR A 708 40.89 19.71 24.99
N LEU A 709 41.69 20.30 25.90
CA LEU A 709 41.59 21.71 26.29
C LEU A 709 41.65 22.67 25.07
N ASN A 710 42.42 22.30 24.03
CA ASN A 710 42.50 23.11 22.81
C ASN A 710 41.21 23.23 22.05
N GLU A 711 40.33 22.22 22.11
CA GLU A 711 39.02 22.23 21.47
C GLU A 711 38.09 23.16 22.23
N ILE A 712 38.09 23.08 23.55
CA ILE A 712 37.30 23.96 24.43
C ILE A 712 37.70 25.44 24.23
N HIS A 713 38.98 25.71 24.16
CA HIS A 713 39.44 27.09 23.88
C HIS A 713 39.05 27.60 22.49
N LYS A 714 38.99 26.74 21.49
CA LYS A 714 38.48 27.12 20.15
C LYS A 714 37.02 27.52 20.19
N GLU A 715 36.20 26.78 20.95
CA GLU A 715 34.77 27.10 21.11
C GLU A 715 34.57 28.39 21.92
N MET A 716 35.30 28.55 23.03
CA MET A 716 35.29 29.83 23.78
C MET A 716 35.61 31.04 22.90
N ASN A 717 36.59 30.91 22.00
CA ASN A 717 36.96 31.98 21.11
C ASN A 717 35.94 32.28 20.04
N LYS A 718 35.18 31.29 19.58
CA LYS A 718 34.03 31.50 18.69
C LYS A 718 32.92 32.28 19.38
N ASP A 719 32.57 31.91 20.60
CA ASP A 719 31.55 32.58 21.40
C ASP A 719 31.95 34.00 21.81
N LYS A 720 33.24 34.22 22.14
CA LYS A 720 33.77 35.56 22.41
C LYS A 720 33.66 36.48 21.18
N LYS A 721 34.01 36.00 19.97
CA LYS A 721 33.87 36.74 18.71
C LYS A 721 32.40 37.09 18.35
N LEU A 722 31.46 36.23 18.70
CA LEU A 722 30.04 36.50 18.55
C LEU A 722 29.50 37.52 19.55
N LYS A 723 29.98 37.47 20.80
CA LYS A 723 29.62 38.44 21.84
C LYS A 723 30.27 39.82 21.62
N GLU A 724 31.51 39.87 21.12
CA GLU A 724 32.20 41.14 20.75
C GLU A 724 31.52 41.90 19.59
N LYS A 725 30.85 41.16 18.71
CA LYS A 725 30.00 41.79 17.62
C LYS A 725 28.68 42.35 18.12
N ARG A 726 28.20 41.94 19.31
CA ARG A 726 26.89 42.38 19.85
C ARG A 726 26.95 43.41 20.97
N GLN A 727 28.10 43.60 21.68
CA GLN A 727 28.21 44.57 22.77
C GLN A 727 29.62 45.10 22.84
N ARG A 728 29.77 46.39 22.49
CA ARG A 728 30.88 47.22 23.07
C ARG A 728 30.56 47.50 24.54
N VAL A 729 30.84 46.50 25.40
CA VAL A 729 30.72 46.68 26.89
C VAL A 729 31.93 46.08 27.52
N ASP A 730 32.59 46.90 28.35
CA ASP A 730 33.69 46.68 29.28
C ASP A 730 34.04 45.22 29.55
N MET A 731 35.17 44.81 28.99
CA MET A 731 35.86 43.60 29.44
C MET A 731 36.54 43.89 30.79
N ASN A 732 35.76 43.73 31.87
CA ASN A 732 36.37 43.34 33.15
C ASN A 732 36.85 41.90 32.92
N LYS A 733 38.16 41.73 32.65
CA LYS A 733 38.78 40.43 32.65
C LYS A 733 38.71 39.84 34.08
N ASN A 734 37.63 39.15 34.37
CA ASN A 734 37.55 38.25 35.50
C ASN A 734 38.57 37.11 35.24
N LEU A 735 39.33 36.75 36.24
CA LEU A 735 40.30 35.65 36.15
C LEU A 735 39.49 34.30 36.07
N GLU A 736 38.93 34.01 34.93
CA GLU A 736 38.19 32.79 34.65
C GLU A 736 39.13 31.76 34.04
N VAL A 737 39.22 30.60 34.64
CA VAL A 737 40.08 29.51 34.22
C VAL A 737 39.17 28.36 33.72
N CYS A 738 39.25 28.05 32.46
CA CYS A 738 38.49 26.91 31.87
C CYS A 738 39.18 25.61 32.26
N VAL A 739 38.40 24.65 32.83
CA VAL A 739 38.95 23.36 33.31
C VAL A 739 38.26 22.16 32.70
N GLY A 740 37.18 22.35 31.94
CA GLY A 740 36.46 21.24 31.36
C GLY A 740 35.08 21.62 30.82
N ILE A 741 34.26 20.61 30.65
CA ILE A 741 32.85 20.72 30.24
C ILE A 741 31.99 20.19 31.39
N PHE A 742 31.00 20.94 31.78
CA PHE A 742 29.96 20.57 32.73
C PHE A 742 28.79 19.96 31.96
N ASP A 743 28.35 18.81 32.41
CA ASP A 743 27.26 18.07 31.82
C ASP A 743 26.07 18.04 32.77
N ASP A 744 24.94 18.64 32.36
CA ASP A 744 23.69 18.68 33.11
C ASP A 744 22.55 18.03 32.33
N PRO A 745 22.32 16.72 32.49
CA PRO A 745 21.23 16.04 31.84
C PRO A 745 19.85 16.53 32.26
N GLU A 746 19.71 17.08 33.47
CA GLU A 746 18.41 17.60 33.96
C GLU A 746 17.98 18.87 33.25
N ASN A 747 18.91 19.74 32.91
CA ASN A 747 18.68 20.97 32.16
C ASN A 747 18.94 20.80 30.66
N GLN A 748 19.36 19.61 30.20
CA GLN A 748 19.71 19.27 28.81
C GLN A 748 20.76 20.24 28.25
N GLU A 749 21.79 20.49 29.03
CA GLU A 749 22.84 21.47 28.73
C GLU A 749 24.22 20.86 28.94
N GLN A 750 25.14 21.16 28.04
CA GLN A 750 26.57 20.99 28.22
C GLN A 750 27.21 22.35 28.06
N SER A 751 27.86 22.80 29.12
CA SER A 751 28.50 24.11 29.14
C SER A 751 29.97 24.01 29.54
N ILE A 752 30.74 25.00 29.15
CA ILE A 752 32.15 25.08 29.54
C ILE A 752 32.25 25.34 31.04
N PHE A 753 32.94 24.46 31.74
CA PHE A 753 33.18 24.58 33.16
C PHE A 753 34.41 25.47 33.43
N SER A 754 34.16 26.67 33.90
CA SER A 754 35.22 27.64 34.25
C SER A 754 35.16 27.99 35.73
N LEU A 755 36.35 28.22 36.33
CA LEU A 755 36.50 28.66 37.68
C LEU A 755 36.87 30.14 37.69
N ASN A 756 36.08 30.96 38.36
CA ASN A 756 36.37 32.37 38.56
C ASN A 756 37.15 32.57 39.84
N LEU A 757 38.46 32.72 39.73
CA LEU A 757 39.38 32.86 40.89
C LEU A 757 39.11 34.11 41.73
N MET A 758 38.48 35.13 41.16
CA MET A 758 38.14 36.34 41.89
C MET A 758 36.95 36.15 42.84
N GLU A 759 36.10 35.20 42.54
CA GLU A 759 34.88 34.89 43.30
C GLU A 759 35.06 33.65 44.18
N SER A 760 35.73 32.63 43.65
CA SER A 760 35.90 31.34 44.35
C SER A 760 36.88 31.39 45.54
N GLY A 761 37.84 32.36 45.55
CA GLY A 761 38.82 32.47 46.60
C GLY A 761 39.79 31.28 46.69
N HIS A 762 39.66 30.45 47.71
CA HIS A 762 40.49 29.24 47.91
C HIS A 762 39.78 28.03 47.32
N ILE A 763 40.52 27.16 46.61
CA ILE A 763 40.01 25.96 45.98
C ILE A 763 40.68 24.72 46.54
N ALA A 764 39.95 23.76 47.04
CA ALA A 764 40.43 22.45 47.44
C ALA A 764 40.04 21.37 46.47
N ILE A 765 41.03 20.55 46.06
CA ILE A 765 40.80 19.40 45.13
C ILE A 765 41.06 18.13 45.92
N CYS A 766 40.01 17.33 46.12
CA CYS A 766 40.05 16.08 46.85
C CYS A 766 39.74 14.89 45.94
N GLY A 767 40.36 13.74 46.20
CA GLY A 767 40.08 12.51 45.45
C GLY A 767 41.02 11.39 45.85
N ARG A 768 40.67 10.13 45.48
CA ARG A 768 41.49 8.94 45.69
C ARG A 768 42.78 8.98 44.85
N SER A 769 43.72 8.11 45.15
CA SER A 769 44.91 7.93 44.29
C SER A 769 44.43 7.51 42.87
N ALA A 770 45.11 7.98 41.84
CA ALA A 770 44.76 7.77 40.42
C ALA A 770 43.38 8.29 39.98
N SER A 771 42.73 9.18 40.72
CA SER A 771 41.43 9.79 40.35
C SER A 771 41.57 10.98 39.38
N GLY A 772 42.78 11.35 38.93
CA GLY A 772 43.00 12.48 38.03
C GLY A 772 43.22 13.83 38.73
N LYS A 773 43.45 13.87 40.05
CA LYS A 773 43.76 15.13 40.76
C LYS A 773 44.92 15.93 40.14
N SER A 774 46.04 15.27 39.90
CA SER A 774 47.23 15.91 39.30
C SER A 774 46.92 16.36 37.84
N THR A 775 46.19 15.56 37.07
CA THR A 775 45.76 15.95 35.71
C THR A 775 44.85 17.18 35.74
N PHE A 776 43.88 17.22 36.66
CA PHE A 776 43.02 18.40 36.83
C PHE A 776 43.82 19.63 37.19
N PHE A 777 44.77 19.49 38.14
CA PHE A 777 45.62 20.58 38.57
C PHE A 777 46.53 21.09 37.43
N GLN A 778 47.13 20.18 36.67
CA GLN A 778 47.91 20.54 35.48
C GLN A 778 47.03 21.25 34.40
N THR A 779 45.82 20.77 34.17
CA THR A 779 44.85 21.38 33.25
C THR A 779 44.51 22.80 33.70
N PHE A 780 44.24 22.96 34.98
CA PHE A 780 43.98 24.26 35.60
C PHE A 780 45.16 25.23 35.43
N LEU A 781 46.39 24.80 35.77
CA LEU A 781 47.60 25.58 35.61
C LEU A 781 47.82 25.98 34.14
N PHE A 782 47.73 25.02 33.25
CA PHE A 782 47.92 25.28 31.82
C PHE A 782 46.91 26.27 31.26
N SER A 783 45.65 26.13 31.64
CA SER A 783 44.60 27.07 31.23
C SER A 783 44.83 28.46 31.80
N LEU A 784 45.19 28.57 33.07
CA LEU A 784 45.50 29.82 33.75
C LEU A 784 46.71 30.52 33.10
N LEU A 785 47.81 29.81 32.86
CA LEU A 785 49.04 30.36 32.25
C LEU A 785 48.81 30.79 30.80
N LYS A 786 47.90 30.12 30.07
CA LYS A 786 47.57 30.46 28.68
C LYS A 786 46.74 31.73 28.58
N GLU A 787 45.85 31.97 29.54
CA GLU A 787 44.87 33.07 29.49
C GLU A 787 45.33 34.33 30.25
N SER A 788 46.37 34.23 31.10
CA SER A 788 46.85 35.33 31.92
C SER A 788 48.28 35.71 31.59
N THR A 789 48.64 36.99 31.85
CA THR A 789 50.01 37.52 31.72
C THR A 789 50.75 37.50 33.07
N ALA A 790 52.10 37.64 33.07
CA ALA A 790 52.94 37.73 34.28
C ALA A 790 52.59 38.98 35.09
N GLU A 791 51.98 40.00 34.55
CA GLU A 791 51.55 41.20 35.29
C GLU A 791 50.23 40.96 36.02
N GLU A 792 49.40 40.03 35.52
CA GLU A 792 48.07 39.71 36.11
C GLU A 792 48.15 38.65 37.18
N VAL A 793 48.99 37.63 36.96
CA VAL A 793 49.11 36.47 37.86
C VAL A 793 50.54 36.16 38.19
N CYS A 794 50.79 35.87 39.47
CA CYS A 794 52.05 35.43 40.00
C CYS A 794 51.84 34.15 40.80
N LEU A 795 52.49 33.06 40.35
CA LEU A 795 52.32 31.69 40.88
C LEU A 795 53.56 31.26 41.68
N TYR A 796 53.30 30.59 42.79
CA TYR A 796 54.26 29.82 43.54
C TYR A 796 53.73 28.40 43.63
N LEU A 797 54.51 27.46 43.18
CA LEU A 797 54.07 26.06 43.08
C LEU A 797 54.82 25.23 44.14
N LEU A 798 54.10 24.51 44.99
CA LEU A 798 54.71 23.61 46.02
C LEU A 798 54.36 22.18 45.58
N ASP A 799 55.38 21.44 45.12
CA ASP A 799 55.24 20.05 44.63
C ASP A 799 55.87 19.06 45.59
N PHE A 800 55.09 18.71 46.64
CA PHE A 800 55.59 17.78 47.70
C PHE A 800 55.37 16.31 47.32
N ASN A 801 54.76 16.01 46.14
CA ASN A 801 54.48 14.65 45.70
C ASN A 801 55.20 14.31 44.41
N GLY A 802 56.07 15.17 43.89
CA GLY A 802 56.75 14.91 42.61
C GLY A 802 55.79 14.81 41.43
N SER A 803 54.76 15.64 41.35
CA SER A 803 53.72 15.61 40.31
C SER A 803 54.16 16.24 38.96
N GLY A 804 55.48 16.55 38.84
CA GLY A 804 56.06 17.02 37.58
C GLY A 804 55.80 18.49 37.27
N MET A 805 55.70 19.33 38.35
CA MET A 805 55.42 20.76 38.15
C MET A 805 56.68 21.57 37.74
N ASP A 806 57.84 20.96 37.71
CA ASP A 806 59.10 21.55 37.20
C ASP A 806 58.98 22.12 35.78
N ILE A 807 58.08 21.54 34.97
CA ILE A 807 57.81 21.96 33.56
C ILE A 807 57.36 23.43 33.52
N TYR A 808 56.73 23.94 34.59
CA TYR A 808 56.20 25.29 34.66
C TYR A 808 57.24 26.34 35.20
N ASP A 809 58.44 25.94 35.68
CA ASP A 809 59.43 26.84 36.22
C ASP A 809 59.96 27.86 35.19
N LEU A 810 59.86 27.51 33.89
CA LEU A 810 60.24 28.40 32.78
C LEU A 810 59.17 29.42 32.40
N MET A 811 58.00 29.37 33.01
CA MET A 811 56.89 30.24 32.64
C MET A 811 57.00 31.59 33.34
N PRO A 812 56.81 32.72 32.63
CA PRO A 812 57.02 34.07 33.22
C PRO A 812 56.09 34.40 34.39
N GLN A 813 54.93 33.70 34.48
CA GLN A 813 54.00 33.84 35.60
C GLN A 813 54.38 33.07 36.81
N VAL A 814 55.25 32.04 36.69
CA VAL A 814 55.73 31.21 37.82
C VAL A 814 57.02 31.86 38.42
N LYS A 815 56.99 32.17 39.69
CA LYS A 815 58.13 32.74 40.36
C LYS A 815 59.02 31.69 40.92
N GLN A 816 58.49 30.55 41.35
CA GLN A 816 59.29 29.52 41.99
C GLN A 816 58.48 28.22 42.04
N VAL A 817 59.17 27.10 41.83
CA VAL A 817 58.64 25.73 42.07
C VAL A 817 59.44 25.20 43.26
N ILE A 818 58.79 24.82 44.37
CA ILE A 818 59.48 24.37 45.64
C ILE A 818 59.12 22.89 45.84
N LYS A 819 60.15 22.06 46.10
CA LYS A 819 60.01 20.62 46.35
C LYS A 819 59.99 20.28 47.82
N GLU A 820 59.58 19.07 48.18
CA GLU A 820 59.48 18.61 49.58
C GLU A 820 60.79 18.73 50.32
N GLU A 821 61.94 18.50 49.65
CA GLU A 821 63.29 18.55 50.20
C GLU A 821 63.79 20.00 50.57
N GLU A 822 63.09 21.03 50.19
CA GLU A 822 63.47 22.44 50.27
C GLU A 822 62.66 23.21 51.33
N GLU A 823 62.62 22.70 52.62
CA GLU A 823 61.84 23.29 53.71
C GLU A 823 62.17 24.77 53.97
N ASP A 824 63.48 25.13 53.93
CA ASP A 824 63.93 26.51 54.12
C ASP A 824 63.30 27.50 53.14
N LYS A 825 63.07 27.06 51.91
CA LYS A 825 62.41 27.89 50.85
C LYS A 825 60.94 28.09 51.13
N VAL A 826 60.30 27.13 51.80
CA VAL A 826 58.87 27.22 52.16
C VAL A 826 58.70 28.28 53.24
N GLU A 827 59.57 28.33 54.25
CA GLU A 827 59.54 29.34 55.30
C GLU A 827 59.77 30.75 54.70
N GLU A 828 60.79 30.89 53.85
CA GLU A 828 61.05 32.12 53.09
C GLU A 828 59.85 32.58 52.24
N LEU A 829 59.19 31.70 51.56
CA LEU A 829 57.97 32.01 50.75
C LEU A 829 56.86 32.56 51.64
N PHE A 830 56.56 31.93 52.77
CA PHE A 830 55.53 32.44 53.68
C PHE A 830 55.87 33.80 54.25
N GLU A 831 57.12 34.07 54.56
CA GLU A 831 57.62 35.40 54.98
C GLU A 831 57.47 36.44 53.90
N ASN A 832 57.78 36.11 52.63
CA ASN A 832 57.59 36.95 51.47
C ASN A 832 56.10 37.25 51.20
N ILE A 833 55.23 36.26 51.29
CA ILE A 833 53.80 36.43 51.19
C ILE A 833 53.27 37.36 52.30
N LYS A 834 53.69 37.22 53.54
CA LYS A 834 53.32 38.11 54.68
C LYS A 834 53.76 39.55 54.41
N LYS A 835 54.97 39.79 53.87
CA LYS A 835 55.48 41.12 53.49
C LYS A 835 54.61 41.69 52.35
N GLU A 836 54.30 40.90 51.31
CA GLU A 836 53.51 41.39 50.20
C GLU A 836 52.07 41.67 50.62
N MET A 837 51.45 40.87 51.48
CA MET A 837 50.13 41.14 52.04
C MET A 837 50.09 42.46 52.80
N LYS A 838 51.17 42.74 53.64
CA LYS A 838 51.25 44.00 54.31
C LYS A 838 51.39 45.19 53.34
N ARG A 839 52.18 45.04 52.27
CA ARG A 839 52.38 46.02 51.21
C ARG A 839 51.06 46.35 50.51
N ARG A 840 50.27 45.32 50.09
CA ARG A 840 48.96 45.43 49.43
C ARG A 840 47.91 46.05 50.35
N LYS A 841 47.85 45.64 51.62
CA LYS A 841 47.00 46.32 52.65
C LYS A 841 47.23 47.82 52.74
N LYS A 842 48.50 48.27 52.71
CA LYS A 842 48.83 49.69 52.72
C LYS A 842 48.38 50.39 51.42
N LYS A 843 48.47 49.70 50.22
CA LYS A 843 48.04 50.27 48.93
C LYS A 843 46.56 50.36 48.82
N PHE A 844 45.84 49.41 49.38
CA PHE A 844 44.35 49.35 49.23
C PHE A 844 43.66 50.36 50.19
N SER A 845 44.32 50.95 51.14
CA SER A 845 43.77 52.00 52.05
C SER A 845 42.38 51.62 52.61
N GLY A 846 42.22 50.38 53.08
CA GLY A 846 40.98 49.88 53.65
C GLY A 846 39.91 49.41 52.69
N GLY A 847 40.09 49.53 51.33
CA GLY A 847 39.22 48.93 50.31
C GLY A 847 39.64 47.53 49.90
N ASN A 848 38.78 46.85 49.08
CA ASN A 848 39.14 45.54 48.55
C ASN A 848 39.86 45.67 47.18
N PHE A 849 40.46 44.57 46.69
CA PHE A 849 41.22 44.54 45.44
C PHE A 849 40.39 44.96 44.22
N LYS A 850 39.06 44.60 44.19
CA LYS A 850 38.13 44.95 43.11
C LYS A 850 37.96 46.50 43.03
N GLN A 851 37.86 47.17 44.15
CA GLN A 851 37.76 48.65 44.21
C GLN A 851 39.07 49.34 43.80
N TYR A 852 40.20 48.76 44.14
CA TYR A 852 41.50 49.29 43.70
C TYR A 852 41.70 49.15 42.21
N LYS A 853 41.39 47.99 41.63
CA LYS A 853 41.45 47.72 40.15
C LYS A 853 40.56 48.67 39.36
N ASN A 854 39.37 48.99 39.86
CA ASN A 854 38.47 49.97 39.26
C ASN A 854 38.97 51.41 39.38
N LYS A 855 39.67 51.79 40.45
CA LYS A 855 40.28 53.08 40.59
C LYS A 855 41.52 53.25 39.69
N SER A 856 42.36 52.25 39.57
CA SER A 856 43.58 52.32 38.72
C SER A 856 43.16 52.43 37.23
N LYS A 857 42.12 51.71 36.76
CA LYS A 857 41.63 51.84 35.41
C LYS A 857 41.03 53.22 35.09
N ARG A 858 40.43 53.90 36.08
CA ARG A 858 39.94 55.30 35.91
C ARG A 858 41.07 56.27 35.76
N ILE A 859 42.21 56.03 36.44
CA ILE A 859 43.36 56.86 36.30
C ILE A 859 44.11 56.68 35.00
N GLU A 860 44.23 55.42 34.49
CA GLU A 860 44.84 55.13 33.20
C GLU A 860 43.97 55.63 32.01
N ASN A 861 42.66 55.49 32.07
CA ASN A 861 41.79 56.05 31.06
C ASN A 861 41.84 57.60 31.01
N LYS A 862 41.93 58.27 32.13
CA LYS A 862 42.19 59.74 32.20
C LYS A 862 43.54 60.10 31.58
N SER A 863 44.64 59.40 31.90
CA SER A 863 45.95 59.70 31.35
C SER A 863 46.05 59.40 29.82
N ASN A 864 45.23 58.51 29.30
CA ASN A 864 45.12 58.18 27.86
C ASN A 864 44.18 59.16 27.12
N GLU A 865 43.17 59.72 27.77
CA GLU A 865 42.40 60.85 27.26
C GLU A 865 43.20 62.13 27.19
N ASP A 866 43.97 62.43 28.22
CA ASP A 866 44.89 63.60 28.24
C ASP A 866 46.02 63.50 27.18
N LYS A 867 46.53 62.29 26.90
CA LYS A 867 47.49 62.06 25.79
C LYS A 867 46.84 62.11 24.38
N ARG A 868 45.55 61.87 24.24
CA ARG A 868 44.82 62.03 22.96
C ARG A 868 44.44 63.49 22.64
N ASP A 869 44.24 64.30 23.68
CA ASP A 869 43.98 65.76 23.50
C ASP A 869 45.26 66.57 23.20
N VAL A 870 46.42 66.15 23.75
CA VAL A 870 47.72 66.76 23.40
C VAL A 870 48.18 66.38 21.97
N GLY A 871 47.77 65.21 21.44
CA GLY A 871 48.06 64.84 20.04
C GLY A 871 47.12 65.43 19.01
N LYS A 872 46.06 66.15 19.40
CA LYS A 872 45.18 66.90 18.48
C LYS A 872 45.55 68.38 18.26
N GLU A 873 46.33 68.96 19.15
CA GLU A 873 46.79 70.32 18.97
C GLU A 873 48.02 70.39 18.04
N ASP A 874 48.82 69.35 17.88
CA ASP A 874 49.99 69.36 16.96
C ASP A 874 49.66 69.00 15.47
N ASN A 875 48.43 68.68 15.12
CA ASN A 875 48.03 68.32 13.74
C ASN A 875 47.21 69.41 13.03
N VAL A 876 47.08 70.64 13.59
CA VAL A 876 46.34 71.76 12.95
C VAL A 876 47.27 72.79 12.35
N SER A 877 48.61 72.67 12.43
CA SER A 877 49.57 73.68 11.90
C SER A 877 50.43 73.18 10.74
N LEU A 878 49.99 72.18 9.96
CA LEU A 878 50.70 71.82 8.73
C LEU A 878 49.69 71.43 7.59
N ASN A 879 48.85 72.38 7.26
CA ASN A 879 48.20 72.48 5.92
C ASN A 879 47.71 73.93 5.71
N GLN A 880 48.70 74.83 5.44
CA GLN A 880 48.57 75.97 4.56
C GLN A 880 49.60 75.90 3.45
#